data_eb878cfaf3e00f1941e6bd72e16faaf0
#
_entry.id   eb878cfaf3e00f1941e6bd72e16faaf0
#
_cell.length_a   1.000
_cell.length_b   1.000
_cell.length_c   1.000
_cell.angle_alpha   90.00
_cell.angle_beta   90.00
_cell.angle_gamma   90.00
#
_symmetry.space_group_name_H-M   'P 1'
#
loop_
_entity.id
_entity.type
_entity.pdbx_description
1 polymer ?
#
loop_
_entity_poly.entity_id
_entity_poly.type
_entity_poly.pdbx_seq_one_letter_code
_entity_poly.pdbx_strand_id
1 'polypeptide(L)'
;MILFWVLASTLTPASAAADDNFVNLLLTANLNGRFSASAANQDKEDPMLIMAQSLINAKKDRPVDLFVDLGNAFYPGLLSRFSYGSIMMDFLDYFNCAATLVSSQDLNIGISNLEFLSKEKQTRLLSANIEKQRNPVFLPYFIQPIKGKNFAFIGISSEKGFFDIAEKKLLKITLKDFDTILKNILAQLEKIDTDYIVLLSGRPYSDNFAMMEKFKEISLCISGGDATGELYSVKAERIDIGEGRSLITLTNPDGFYSLTLSAEESLTVNTLKFNSTAYLPTNEKKYLEFANRLSIWKERFVQEGENEIVKDVCCGVVVDDARVTALLRHRFRAEVAILEENSISPGKISGRVNYSNILRMVDNEFPIFTFKISGSELKQVFQQQKNFVFSGTDGDTIQGYSIENKREYLICSPQSVYDRLVKQFNRDITYKNSWRTISDEIKEDLKGERVMSYGDYGYLDNRYRMLVDISLSNFYNRSNVSRDADIDTPPGKPVETYEKWGLDDKINFTIYNQYHKFVITPYIFYIRQDDNYFQNLLRGTLFYTYNLYPVVKPYHKSQVDTVLKVVDGLRPLLFRETLGALFETEHITGKAGIGFEKQAHDPQEDLFLGIETIVAAKYEFLDNLKYSFDLDTFYSNFSKHQIRTEITNSLSFKLNSFMAFSTKYKWFYFNSLDYDEKYKDSQILLSLDLVTDFKRF
;
A
#
# COMPACT_ATOMS: atom_id res chain seq x y z
N MET A 1 78.93 -0.47 17.21
CA MET A 1 77.48 -0.64 17.46
C MET A 1 76.78 0.69 17.71
N ILE A 2 77.19 1.77 17.08
CA ILE A 2 76.61 3.12 17.18
C ILE A 2 76.29 3.76 15.82
N LEU A 3 76.63 3.08 14.71
CA LEU A 3 76.44 3.58 13.37
C LEU A 3 75.17 3.01 12.65
N PHE A 4 74.34 2.16 13.34
CA PHE A 4 73.13 1.58 12.78
C PHE A 4 71.82 2.24 13.28
N TRP A 5 71.96 3.28 14.15
CA TRP A 5 70.82 3.95 14.79
C TRP A 5 70.46 5.29 14.15
N VAL A 6 71.18 5.77 13.13
CA VAL A 6 70.97 7.10 12.53
C VAL A 6 70.26 6.98 11.15
N LEU A 7 70.08 5.79 10.59
CA LEU A 7 69.41 5.61 9.30
C LEU A 7 67.95 5.05 9.40
N ALA A 8 67.42 4.87 10.62
CA ALA A 8 66.06 4.39 10.84
C ALA A 8 65.04 5.49 11.20
N SER A 9 65.46 6.77 11.23
CA SER A 9 64.61 7.90 11.69
C SER A 9 64.18 8.87 10.62
N THR A 10 64.25 8.51 9.33
CA THR A 10 63.82 9.41 8.25
C THR A 10 62.86 8.77 7.24
N LEU A 11 62.19 7.68 7.61
CA LEU A 11 61.01 7.20 6.89
C LEU A 11 59.76 7.50 7.75
N THR A 12 59.46 8.78 7.99
CA THR A 12 58.08 9.18 8.18
C THR A 12 57.36 8.85 6.89
N PRO A 13 56.28 8.03 6.93
CA PRO A 13 55.43 7.94 5.77
C PRO A 13 55.02 9.37 5.47
N ALA A 14 55.30 9.84 4.25
CA ALA A 14 54.74 11.07 3.74
C ALA A 14 53.23 10.92 3.91
N SER A 15 52.68 11.59 4.91
CA SER A 15 51.27 11.92 4.96
C SER A 15 51.05 12.59 3.61
N ALA A 16 50.31 11.93 2.73
CA ALA A 16 49.82 12.55 1.52
C ALA A 16 49.11 13.82 2.02
N ALA A 17 49.74 14.97 1.82
CA ALA A 17 49.12 16.26 2.07
C ALA A 17 47.80 16.21 1.34
N ALA A 18 46.70 16.28 2.08
CA ALA A 18 45.37 16.37 1.51
C ALA A 18 45.45 17.58 0.58
N ASP A 19 45.26 17.35 -0.72
CA ASP A 19 45.30 18.42 -1.70
C ASP A 19 44.06 19.28 -1.42
N ASP A 20 44.26 20.43 -0.76
CA ASP A 20 43.20 21.31 -0.29
C ASP A 20 42.33 21.88 -1.42
N ASN A 21 42.77 21.69 -2.66
CA ASN A 21 42.08 22.19 -3.86
C ASN A 21 40.95 21.32 -4.37
N PHE A 22 40.81 20.08 -3.87
CA PHE A 22 39.79 19.14 -4.33
C PHE A 22 38.75 18.83 -3.26
N VAL A 23 37.48 18.90 -3.62
CA VAL A 23 36.35 18.48 -2.78
C VAL A 23 35.87 17.08 -3.24
N ASN A 24 35.83 16.14 -2.31
CA ASN A 24 35.43 14.77 -2.57
C ASN A 24 34.03 14.51 -2.04
N LEU A 25 33.07 14.32 -2.95
CA LEU A 25 31.70 13.93 -2.61
C LEU A 25 31.52 12.42 -2.76
N LEU A 26 30.86 11.81 -1.81
CA LEU A 26 30.35 10.44 -1.90
C LEU A 26 28.84 10.52 -2.15
N LEU A 27 28.36 9.78 -3.16
CA LEU A 27 26.99 9.87 -3.62
C LEU A 27 26.35 8.48 -3.68
N THR A 28 25.11 8.35 -3.23
CA THR A 28 24.24 7.20 -3.47
C THR A 28 22.95 7.65 -4.14
N ALA A 29 22.25 6.73 -4.79
CA ALA A 29 20.94 6.95 -5.39
C ALA A 29 20.20 5.61 -5.48
N ASN A 30 18.87 5.65 -5.46
CA ASN A 30 18.01 4.49 -5.71
C ASN A 30 18.29 3.31 -4.77
N LEU A 31 18.55 3.57 -3.50
CA LEU A 31 18.77 2.53 -2.49
C LEU A 31 17.51 1.67 -2.27
N ASN A 32 16.32 2.24 -2.49
CA ASN A 32 15.02 1.56 -2.52
C ASN A 32 14.67 0.77 -1.25
N GLY A 33 15.34 1.06 -0.13
CA GLY A 33 15.15 0.34 1.13
C GLY A 33 15.45 -1.16 1.06
N ARG A 34 16.44 -1.58 0.25
CA ARG A 34 16.75 -2.96 -0.15
C ARG A 34 17.35 -3.82 0.97
N PHE A 35 16.73 -3.82 2.12
CA PHE A 35 17.06 -4.77 3.17
C PHE A 35 16.43 -6.13 2.87
N SER A 36 17.19 -7.22 3.06
CA SER A 36 16.61 -8.55 3.02
C SER A 36 15.67 -8.72 4.21
N ALA A 37 14.42 -9.03 3.94
CA ALA A 37 13.43 -9.36 4.98
C ALA A 37 13.52 -10.84 5.40
N SER A 38 14.18 -11.67 4.60
CA SER A 38 14.30 -13.11 4.83
C SER A 38 15.28 -13.42 5.95
N ALA A 39 14.83 -14.09 6.99
CA ALA A 39 15.71 -14.77 7.96
C ALA A 39 16.32 -16.06 7.38
N ALA A 40 15.85 -16.54 6.24
CA ALA A 40 16.20 -17.84 5.67
C ALA A 40 17.53 -17.86 4.89
N ASN A 41 18.01 -16.71 4.44
CA ASN A 41 19.27 -16.60 3.72
C ASN A 41 20.44 -16.36 4.70
N GLN A 42 20.68 -17.29 5.62
CA GLN A 42 21.83 -17.19 6.54
C GLN A 42 23.19 -17.22 5.82
N ASP A 43 23.21 -17.63 4.55
CA ASP A 43 24.44 -17.75 3.74
C ASP A 43 24.65 -16.57 2.76
N LYS A 44 23.66 -15.71 2.57
CA LYS A 44 23.78 -14.50 1.73
C LYS A 44 23.67 -13.26 2.61
N GLU A 45 24.69 -12.43 2.56
CA GLU A 45 24.72 -11.21 3.33
C GLU A 45 23.69 -10.19 2.81
N ASP A 46 23.14 -9.42 3.74
CA ASP A 46 22.15 -8.39 3.43
C ASP A 46 22.73 -7.34 2.47
N PRO A 47 22.06 -7.00 1.37
CA PRO A 47 22.54 -5.99 0.40
C PRO A 47 22.95 -4.67 1.04
N MET A 48 22.24 -4.25 2.10
CA MET A 48 22.56 -3.00 2.79
C MET A 48 23.78 -3.15 3.72
N LEU A 49 24.08 -4.35 4.22
CA LEU A 49 25.34 -4.60 4.94
C LEU A 49 26.53 -4.60 3.97
N ILE A 50 26.37 -5.15 2.77
CA ILE A 50 27.38 -5.07 1.70
C ILE A 50 27.62 -3.60 1.34
N MET A 51 26.56 -2.80 1.17
CA MET A 51 26.66 -1.37 0.91
C MET A 51 27.37 -0.63 2.05
N ALA A 52 27.01 -0.92 3.30
CA ALA A 52 27.63 -0.35 4.49
C ALA A 52 29.15 -0.60 4.51
N GLN A 53 29.55 -1.86 4.24
CA GLN A 53 30.97 -2.21 4.15
C GLN A 53 31.68 -1.45 3.04
N SER A 54 31.04 -1.36 1.87
CA SER A 54 31.59 -0.65 0.72
C SER A 54 31.78 0.84 0.99
N LEU A 55 30.84 1.48 1.70
CA LEU A 55 30.93 2.88 2.12
C LEU A 55 32.09 3.10 3.11
N ILE A 56 32.30 2.17 4.05
CA ILE A 56 33.42 2.22 5.00
C ILE A 56 34.74 2.12 4.25
N ASN A 57 34.88 1.18 3.33
CA ASN A 57 36.09 0.99 2.54
C ASN A 57 36.38 2.24 1.68
N ALA A 58 35.37 2.77 1.00
CA ALA A 58 35.53 3.99 0.22
C ALA A 58 36.03 5.18 1.03
N LYS A 59 35.54 5.33 2.27
CA LYS A 59 35.96 6.40 3.20
C LYS A 59 37.39 6.18 3.74
N LYS A 60 37.87 4.94 3.76
CA LYS A 60 39.27 4.61 4.13
C LYS A 60 40.23 4.86 2.97
N ASP A 61 39.80 4.52 1.76
CA ASP A 61 40.65 4.65 0.59
C ASP A 61 40.89 6.11 0.18
N ARG A 62 39.94 6.98 0.47
CA ARG A 62 40.01 8.43 0.16
C ARG A 62 39.29 9.27 1.20
N PRO A 63 39.81 10.47 1.52
CA PRO A 63 39.07 11.42 2.32
C PRO A 63 37.77 11.79 1.63
N VAL A 64 36.64 11.67 2.33
CA VAL A 64 35.31 12.06 1.88
C VAL A 64 34.92 13.31 2.65
N ASP A 65 34.74 14.43 1.94
CA ASP A 65 34.37 15.70 2.54
C ASP A 65 32.86 15.76 2.85
N LEU A 66 32.02 15.15 1.99
CA LEU A 66 30.57 15.08 2.16
C LEU A 66 29.98 13.81 1.55
N PHE A 67 29.02 13.19 2.25
CA PHE A 67 28.17 12.11 1.73
C PHE A 67 26.74 12.61 1.57
N VAL A 68 26.14 12.40 0.37
CA VAL A 68 24.78 12.80 0.01
C VAL A 68 24.09 11.66 -0.73
N ASP A 69 22.80 11.48 -0.45
CA ASP A 69 21.94 10.56 -1.17
C ASP A 69 20.95 11.32 -2.09
N LEU A 70 20.75 10.81 -3.29
CA LEU A 70 19.98 11.47 -4.37
C LEU A 70 18.53 10.97 -4.48
N GLY A 71 18.03 10.32 -3.44
CA GLY A 71 16.63 9.92 -3.33
C GLY A 71 16.32 8.51 -3.82
N ASN A 72 15.04 8.16 -3.78
CA ASN A 72 14.54 6.82 -3.87
C ASN A 72 15.20 5.90 -2.81
N ALA A 73 15.42 6.44 -1.61
CA ALA A 73 16.13 5.75 -0.55
C ALA A 73 15.24 4.76 0.20
N PHE A 74 13.97 5.12 0.46
CA PHE A 74 13.14 4.45 1.46
C PHE A 74 12.21 3.38 0.90
N TYR A 75 11.68 3.58 -0.31
CA TYR A 75 10.62 2.76 -0.86
C TYR A 75 11.08 2.08 -2.17
N PRO A 76 10.64 0.84 -2.50
CA PRO A 76 9.56 0.05 -1.89
C PRO A 76 10.00 -1.02 -0.89
N GLY A 77 11.27 -1.05 -0.47
CA GLY A 77 11.82 -2.11 0.35
C GLY A 77 11.00 -2.44 1.59
N LEU A 78 10.76 -3.73 1.81
CA LEU A 78 9.78 -4.21 2.76
C LEU A 78 10.11 -3.86 4.20
N LEU A 79 11.37 -4.08 4.64
CA LEU A 79 11.77 -3.76 6.00
C LEU A 79 11.77 -2.25 6.24
N SER A 80 12.09 -1.46 5.20
CA SER A 80 11.98 -0.01 5.25
C SER A 80 10.52 0.44 5.40
N ARG A 81 9.60 -0.16 4.65
CA ARG A 81 8.15 0.08 4.79
C ARG A 81 7.65 -0.29 6.18
N PHE A 82 7.99 -1.48 6.66
CA PHE A 82 7.60 -1.96 7.99
C PHE A 82 8.10 -1.05 9.12
N SER A 83 9.32 -0.54 8.99
CA SER A 83 9.90 0.39 9.97
C SER A 83 9.49 1.85 9.76
N TYR A 84 8.55 2.12 8.84
CA TYR A 84 8.17 3.49 8.46
C TYR A 84 9.36 4.37 8.07
N GLY A 85 10.35 3.79 7.39
CA GLY A 85 11.58 4.43 6.96
C GLY A 85 12.69 4.50 8.01
N SER A 86 12.42 4.11 9.26
CA SER A 86 13.37 4.27 10.37
C SER A 86 14.69 3.55 10.14
N ILE A 87 14.67 2.29 9.66
CA ILE A 87 15.90 1.53 9.42
C ILE A 87 16.76 2.15 8.32
N MET A 88 16.11 2.74 7.29
CA MET A 88 16.83 3.42 6.22
C MET A 88 17.45 4.72 6.70
N MET A 89 16.74 5.50 7.51
CA MET A 89 17.31 6.68 8.16
C MET A 89 18.45 6.31 9.11
N ASP A 90 18.33 5.23 9.88
CA ASP A 90 19.42 4.71 10.72
C ASP A 90 20.66 4.40 9.86
N PHE A 91 20.49 3.76 8.70
CA PHE A 91 21.59 3.51 7.75
C PHE A 91 22.27 4.82 7.33
N LEU A 92 21.50 5.80 6.86
CA LEU A 92 22.04 7.09 6.40
C LEU A 92 22.78 7.82 7.53
N ASP A 93 22.23 7.84 8.75
CA ASP A 93 22.83 8.49 9.92
C ASP A 93 24.12 7.79 10.38
N TYR A 94 24.13 6.45 10.47
CA TYR A 94 25.33 5.71 10.89
C TYR A 94 26.51 5.96 9.96
N PHE A 95 26.24 6.14 8.67
CA PHE A 95 27.28 6.43 7.68
C PHE A 95 27.49 7.90 7.40
N ASN A 96 26.94 8.81 8.26
CA ASN A 96 27.08 10.26 8.19
C ASN A 96 26.67 10.82 6.83
N CYS A 97 25.51 10.43 6.33
CA CYS A 97 24.88 11.08 5.19
C CYS A 97 24.43 12.50 5.61
N ALA A 98 24.90 13.52 4.93
CA ALA A 98 24.57 14.90 5.27
C ALA A 98 23.11 15.23 4.90
N ALA A 99 22.64 14.68 3.78
CA ALA A 99 21.29 14.88 3.29
C ALA A 99 20.88 13.78 2.31
N THR A 100 19.59 13.51 2.24
CA THR A 100 18.96 12.70 1.17
C THR A 100 17.87 13.51 0.49
N LEU A 101 17.80 13.45 -0.83
CA LEU A 101 16.71 14.00 -1.61
C LEU A 101 15.44 13.17 -1.37
N VAL A 102 14.33 13.80 -1.07
CA VAL A 102 13.05 13.10 -0.96
C VAL A 102 12.45 12.98 -2.37
N SER A 103 12.34 11.76 -2.86
CA SER A 103 11.65 11.47 -4.12
C SER A 103 10.14 11.35 -3.92
N SER A 104 9.38 11.45 -5.01
CA SER A 104 7.93 11.17 -4.96
C SER A 104 7.63 9.75 -4.51
N GLN A 105 8.50 8.80 -4.82
CA GLN A 105 8.41 7.42 -4.41
C GLN A 105 8.57 7.25 -2.88
N ASP A 106 9.50 7.98 -2.27
CA ASP A 106 9.74 7.92 -0.83
C ASP A 106 8.53 8.36 0.00
N LEU A 107 7.67 9.22 -0.57
CA LEU A 107 6.43 9.65 0.10
C LEU A 107 5.45 8.49 0.37
N ASN A 108 5.61 7.34 -0.29
CA ASN A 108 4.80 6.14 0.00
C ASN A 108 5.12 5.50 1.36
N ILE A 109 6.21 5.89 2.03
CA ILE A 109 6.46 5.56 3.44
C ILE A 109 5.48 6.29 4.37
N GLY A 110 4.82 7.34 3.87
CA GLY A 110 3.97 8.25 4.63
C GLY A 110 4.69 9.55 4.94
N ILE A 111 4.10 10.66 4.48
CA ILE A 111 4.74 11.99 4.65
C ILE A 111 4.92 12.37 6.12
N SER A 112 3.97 11.98 6.98
CA SER A 112 4.05 12.24 8.42
C SER A 112 5.18 11.46 9.09
N ASN A 113 5.49 10.25 8.59
CA ASN A 113 6.63 9.47 9.05
C ASN A 113 7.95 10.15 8.65
N LEU A 114 8.05 10.61 7.41
CA LEU A 114 9.23 11.35 6.93
C LEU A 114 9.41 12.69 7.67
N GLU A 115 8.33 13.43 7.93
CA GLU A 115 8.36 14.64 8.76
C GLU A 115 8.89 14.35 10.18
N PHE A 116 8.45 13.24 10.77
CA PHE A 116 8.95 12.80 12.08
C PHE A 116 10.43 12.46 12.02
N LEU A 117 10.85 11.63 11.05
CA LEU A 117 12.24 11.22 10.87
C LEU A 117 13.17 12.43 10.63
N SER A 118 12.72 13.45 9.89
CA SER A 118 13.50 14.66 9.64
C SER A 118 13.80 15.49 10.89
N LYS A 119 13.01 15.33 11.95
CA LYS A 119 13.19 16.02 13.23
C LYS A 119 14.06 15.23 14.21
N GLU A 120 13.97 13.89 14.13
CA GLU A 120 14.63 12.99 15.09
C GLU A 120 16.04 12.58 14.67
N LYS A 121 16.39 12.76 13.39
CA LYS A 121 17.62 12.25 12.80
C LYS A 121 18.53 13.38 12.31
N GLN A 122 19.83 13.06 12.18
CA GLN A 122 20.83 14.04 11.74
C GLN A 122 20.84 14.23 10.22
N THR A 123 20.56 13.17 9.46
CA THR A 123 20.44 13.23 8.00
C THR A 123 19.27 14.12 7.60
N ARG A 124 19.55 15.16 6.83
CA ARG A 124 18.53 16.12 6.35
C ARG A 124 17.70 15.50 5.23
N LEU A 125 16.38 15.65 5.30
CA LEU A 125 15.50 15.37 4.18
C LEU A 125 15.32 16.65 3.36
N LEU A 126 15.68 16.59 2.06
CA LEU A 126 15.66 17.74 1.17
C LEU A 126 14.53 17.65 0.14
N SER A 127 13.74 18.67 0.02
CA SER A 127 12.89 18.97 -1.13
C SER A 127 12.35 20.39 -1.05
N ALA A 128 12.66 21.20 -2.02
CA ALA A 128 12.19 22.57 -2.09
C ALA A 128 10.74 22.68 -2.61
N ASN A 129 10.28 21.69 -3.37
CA ASN A 129 9.01 21.77 -4.10
C ASN A 129 7.85 20.95 -3.52
N ILE A 130 8.08 20.17 -2.45
CA ILE A 130 7.00 19.44 -1.77
C ILE A 130 6.39 20.32 -0.68
N GLU A 131 5.08 20.60 -0.81
CA GLU A 131 4.31 21.36 0.16
C GLU A 131 3.15 20.53 0.73
N LYS A 132 2.85 20.75 2.02
CA LYS A 132 1.67 20.24 2.71
C LYS A 132 0.85 21.42 3.20
N GLN A 133 -0.38 21.55 2.71
CA GLN A 133 -1.26 22.68 3.02
C GLN A 133 -0.60 24.06 2.73
N ARG A 134 0.17 24.15 1.64
CA ARG A 134 0.94 25.31 1.19
C ARG A 134 2.17 25.66 2.03
N ASN A 135 2.60 24.80 2.95
CA ASN A 135 3.83 24.97 3.72
C ASN A 135 4.90 23.96 3.24
N PRO A 136 6.16 24.36 3.11
CA PRO A 136 7.25 23.44 2.83
C PRO A 136 7.30 22.32 3.90
N VAL A 137 7.47 21.09 3.45
CA VAL A 137 7.54 19.91 4.35
C VAL A 137 8.96 19.62 4.77
N PHE A 138 9.88 19.75 3.82
CA PHE A 138 11.29 19.42 3.99
C PHE A 138 12.16 20.65 3.82
N LEU A 139 13.44 20.52 4.17
CA LEU A 139 14.39 21.61 3.95
C LEU A 139 14.54 21.86 2.45
N PRO A 140 14.41 23.11 1.97
CA PRO A 140 14.58 23.42 0.55
C PRO A 140 16.05 23.35 0.12
N TYR A 141 16.97 23.73 0.99
CA TYR A 141 18.41 23.71 0.79
C TYR A 141 19.16 23.70 2.13
N PHE A 142 20.44 23.39 2.10
CA PHE A 142 21.37 23.63 3.22
C PHE A 142 22.70 24.13 2.68
N ILE A 143 23.44 24.87 3.52
CA ILE A 143 24.77 25.37 3.21
C ILE A 143 25.77 24.55 4.01
N GLN A 144 26.80 24.07 3.35
CA GLN A 144 27.88 23.29 3.96
C GLN A 144 29.24 23.93 3.64
N PRO A 145 29.96 24.42 4.64
CA PRO A 145 31.35 24.82 4.45
C PRO A 145 32.23 23.59 4.21
N ILE A 146 32.98 23.60 3.12
CA ILE A 146 33.92 22.55 2.75
C ILE A 146 35.20 23.21 2.27
N LYS A 147 36.31 22.96 2.96
CA LYS A 147 37.64 23.51 2.64
C LYS A 147 37.67 25.04 2.39
N GLY A 148 36.95 25.76 3.23
CA GLY A 148 36.90 27.22 3.18
C GLY A 148 35.96 27.80 2.13
N LYS A 149 35.22 26.98 1.41
CA LYS A 149 34.18 27.36 0.43
C LYS A 149 32.79 26.98 0.90
N ASN A 150 31.79 27.81 0.65
CA ASN A 150 30.41 27.59 1.01
C ASN A 150 29.65 26.96 -0.17
N PHE A 151 29.22 25.73 -0.01
CA PHE A 151 28.40 24.99 -0.96
C PHE A 151 26.93 25.01 -0.52
N ALA A 152 26.05 25.54 -1.35
CA ALA A 152 24.61 25.45 -1.15
C ALA A 152 24.05 24.24 -1.93
N PHE A 153 23.46 23.29 -1.23
CA PHE A 153 22.80 22.11 -1.82
C PHE A 153 21.29 22.31 -1.81
N ILE A 154 20.68 22.40 -2.98
CA ILE A 154 19.24 22.57 -3.17
C ILE A 154 18.63 21.21 -3.58
N GLY A 155 17.50 20.80 -3.00
CA GLY A 155 16.81 19.57 -3.38
C GLY A 155 15.56 19.85 -4.21
N ILE A 156 15.41 19.20 -5.40
CA ILE A 156 14.20 19.26 -6.25
C ILE A 156 13.69 17.85 -6.52
N SER A 157 12.48 17.57 -6.06
CA SER A 157 11.79 16.30 -6.28
C SER A 157 11.13 16.26 -7.65
N SER A 158 11.03 15.05 -8.23
CA SER A 158 10.36 14.82 -9.51
C SER A 158 8.85 14.97 -9.40
N GLU A 159 8.21 15.37 -10.48
CA GLU A 159 6.75 15.36 -10.63
C GLU A 159 6.21 13.96 -10.99
N LYS A 160 7.06 13.12 -11.60
CA LYS A 160 6.69 11.76 -11.97
C LYS A 160 6.45 10.91 -10.72
N GLY A 161 5.41 10.09 -10.74
CA GLY A 161 5.01 9.28 -9.57
C GLY A 161 4.30 10.04 -8.47
N PHE A 162 4.37 11.39 -8.45
CA PHE A 162 3.73 12.19 -7.42
C PHE A 162 2.19 12.08 -7.42
N PHE A 163 1.60 11.80 -8.57
CA PHE A 163 0.15 11.65 -8.71
C PHE A 163 -0.40 10.38 -8.04
N ASP A 164 0.45 9.39 -7.81
CA ASP A 164 0.07 8.08 -7.29
C ASP A 164 0.16 7.97 -5.75
N ILE A 165 0.49 9.07 -5.06
CA ILE A 165 0.64 9.09 -3.61
C ILE A 165 -0.71 9.03 -2.91
N ALA A 166 -0.90 8.01 -2.07
CA ALA A 166 -2.14 7.76 -1.34
C ALA A 166 -2.63 8.94 -0.48
N GLU A 167 -1.72 9.58 0.23
CA GLU A 167 -2.03 10.65 1.18
C GLU A 167 -2.22 12.03 0.54
N LYS A 168 -1.94 12.16 -0.76
CA LYS A 168 -1.94 13.46 -1.46
C LYS A 168 -3.21 14.28 -1.26
N LYS A 169 -4.37 13.66 -1.46
CA LYS A 169 -5.66 14.35 -1.32
C LYS A 169 -6.00 14.64 0.13
N LEU A 170 -5.75 13.67 1.00
CA LEU A 170 -6.08 13.76 2.43
C LEU A 170 -5.28 14.86 3.12
N LEU A 171 -3.97 14.91 2.87
CA LEU A 171 -3.05 15.84 3.51
C LEU A 171 -2.83 17.13 2.72
N LYS A 172 -3.50 17.30 1.56
CA LYS A 172 -3.33 18.44 0.65
C LYS A 172 -1.85 18.67 0.29
N ILE A 173 -1.19 17.57 -0.13
CA ILE A 173 0.18 17.61 -0.60
C ILE A 173 0.17 18.11 -2.06
N THR A 174 1.04 19.07 -2.35
CA THR A 174 1.22 19.64 -3.68
C THR A 174 2.70 19.71 -4.03
N LEU A 175 2.99 19.59 -5.32
CA LEU A 175 4.29 19.99 -5.87
C LEU A 175 4.15 21.40 -6.42
N LYS A 176 5.04 22.26 -5.97
CA LYS A 176 5.16 23.61 -6.48
C LYS A 176 5.97 23.62 -7.79
N ASP A 177 5.64 24.55 -8.65
CA ASP A 177 6.42 24.80 -9.85
C ASP A 177 7.89 25.10 -9.50
N PHE A 178 8.79 24.29 -10.05
CA PHE A 178 10.21 24.34 -9.71
C PHE A 178 10.90 25.61 -10.17
N ASP A 179 10.48 26.20 -11.30
CA ASP A 179 11.03 27.45 -11.79
C ASP A 179 10.82 28.60 -10.80
N THR A 180 9.60 28.69 -10.29
CA THR A 180 9.24 29.70 -9.29
C THR A 180 10.03 29.52 -8.00
N ILE A 181 10.19 28.26 -7.57
CA ILE A 181 10.92 27.95 -6.34
C ILE A 181 12.40 28.22 -6.48
N LEU A 182 13.02 27.77 -7.58
CA LEU A 182 14.44 28.02 -7.82
C LEU A 182 14.76 29.51 -7.85
N LYS A 183 13.96 30.31 -8.55
CA LYS A 183 14.11 31.78 -8.54
C LYS A 183 14.10 32.37 -7.14
N ASN A 184 13.17 31.91 -6.30
CA ASN A 184 13.07 32.40 -4.93
C ASN A 184 14.26 31.99 -4.06
N ILE A 185 14.74 30.73 -4.21
CA ILE A 185 15.90 30.22 -3.46
C ILE A 185 17.18 30.92 -3.92
N LEU A 186 17.39 31.04 -5.23
CA LEU A 186 18.55 31.72 -5.78
C LEU A 186 18.61 33.18 -5.32
N ALA A 187 17.50 33.90 -5.31
CA ALA A 187 17.42 35.26 -4.78
C ALA A 187 17.67 35.36 -3.26
N GLN A 188 17.46 34.27 -2.51
CA GLN A 188 17.84 34.18 -1.11
C GLN A 188 19.34 33.90 -0.96
N LEU A 189 19.89 32.98 -1.75
CA LEU A 189 21.30 32.60 -1.73
C LEU A 189 22.21 33.74 -2.21
N GLU A 190 21.77 34.61 -3.10
CA GLU A 190 22.47 35.81 -3.53
C GLU A 190 22.81 36.77 -2.33
N LYS A 191 21.99 36.71 -1.27
CA LYS A 191 22.19 37.50 -0.05
C LYS A 191 23.09 36.82 0.98
N ILE A 192 23.47 35.59 0.71
CA ILE A 192 24.30 34.78 1.59
C ILE A 192 25.61 34.52 0.87
N ASP A 193 26.70 34.57 1.60
CA ASP A 193 28.05 34.28 1.06
C ASP A 193 28.10 32.81 0.64
N THR A 194 27.87 32.54 -0.67
CA THR A 194 27.79 31.20 -1.26
C THR A 194 28.70 31.16 -2.47
N ASP A 195 29.74 30.29 -2.43
CA ASP A 195 30.68 30.14 -3.53
C ASP A 195 30.13 29.26 -4.67
N TYR A 196 29.43 28.17 -4.30
CA TYR A 196 28.92 27.17 -5.28
C TYR A 196 27.50 26.75 -4.94
N ILE A 197 26.66 26.65 -6.00
CA ILE A 197 25.29 26.15 -5.90
C ILE A 197 25.22 24.79 -6.58
N VAL A 198 24.89 23.76 -5.78
CA VAL A 198 24.75 22.36 -6.20
C VAL A 198 23.27 21.99 -6.14
N LEU A 199 22.71 21.62 -7.27
CA LEU A 199 21.33 21.14 -7.38
C LEU A 199 21.30 19.63 -7.31
N LEU A 200 20.58 19.07 -6.34
CA LEU A 200 20.25 17.66 -6.22
C LEU A 200 18.86 17.47 -6.83
N SER A 201 18.77 16.74 -7.94
CA SER A 201 17.52 16.66 -8.71
C SER A 201 17.04 15.23 -8.86
N GLY A 202 15.75 15.00 -8.60
CA GLY A 202 15.03 13.78 -8.98
C GLY A 202 14.42 13.82 -10.39
N ARG A 203 14.63 14.91 -11.13
CA ARG A 203 14.01 15.13 -12.44
C ARG A 203 14.76 14.43 -13.57
N PRO A 204 14.09 14.14 -14.71
CA PRO A 204 14.74 13.58 -15.88
C PRO A 204 15.87 14.46 -16.43
N TYR A 205 16.75 13.83 -17.19
CA TYR A 205 17.88 14.51 -17.80
C TYR A 205 17.49 15.74 -18.64
N SER A 206 16.49 15.62 -19.51
CA SER A 206 16.02 16.71 -20.38
C SER A 206 15.61 17.95 -19.60
N ASP A 207 14.92 17.75 -18.48
CA ASP A 207 14.45 18.83 -17.62
C ASP A 207 15.62 19.49 -16.87
N ASN A 208 16.56 18.67 -16.38
CA ASN A 208 17.76 19.15 -15.71
C ASN A 208 18.66 19.97 -16.65
N PHE A 209 18.78 19.53 -17.89
CA PHE A 209 19.54 20.24 -18.92
C PHE A 209 18.92 21.63 -19.19
N ALA A 210 17.61 21.67 -19.50
CA ALA A 210 16.89 22.92 -19.72
C ALA A 210 16.95 23.88 -18.52
N MET A 211 16.93 23.33 -17.30
CA MET A 211 17.04 24.07 -16.07
C MET A 211 18.44 24.68 -15.88
N MET A 212 19.50 23.92 -16.16
CA MET A 212 20.86 24.42 -16.13
C MET A 212 21.13 25.52 -17.18
N GLU A 213 20.50 25.45 -18.33
CA GLU A 213 20.58 26.52 -19.33
C GLU A 213 19.89 27.81 -18.87
N LYS A 214 18.78 27.67 -18.13
CA LYS A 214 17.99 28.78 -17.64
C LYS A 214 18.57 29.49 -16.42
N PHE A 215 19.09 28.71 -15.46
CA PHE A 215 19.62 29.19 -14.18
C PHE A 215 21.14 29.07 -14.17
N LYS A 216 21.81 30.15 -14.57
CA LYS A 216 23.27 30.16 -14.72
C LYS A 216 24.04 30.20 -13.41
N GLU A 217 23.35 30.51 -12.33
CA GLU A 217 23.89 30.52 -10.96
C GLU A 217 24.20 29.10 -10.45
N ILE A 218 23.56 28.07 -11.02
CA ILE A 218 23.78 26.68 -10.62
C ILE A 218 25.11 26.18 -11.20
N SER A 219 26.07 25.90 -10.32
CA SER A 219 27.40 25.45 -10.68
C SER A 219 27.42 23.97 -11.09
N LEU A 220 26.61 23.14 -10.42
CA LEU A 220 26.55 21.69 -10.59
C LEU A 220 25.13 21.19 -10.40
N CYS A 221 24.63 20.35 -11.30
CA CYS A 221 23.44 19.58 -11.12
C CYS A 221 23.79 18.09 -11.03
N ILE A 222 23.33 17.44 -9.96
CA ILE A 222 23.51 15.99 -9.77
C ILE A 222 22.11 15.36 -9.74
N SER A 223 21.83 14.50 -10.70
CA SER A 223 20.57 13.80 -10.83
C SER A 223 20.70 12.33 -10.41
N GLY A 224 19.85 11.88 -9.50
CA GLY A 224 19.75 10.46 -9.14
C GLY A 224 18.98 9.63 -10.14
N GLY A 225 18.38 10.28 -11.12
CA GLY A 225 17.46 9.64 -12.07
C GLY A 225 16.15 9.26 -11.39
N ASP A 226 15.03 9.52 -12.04
CA ASP A 226 13.74 9.04 -11.58
C ASP A 226 13.56 7.58 -11.98
N ALA A 227 13.13 6.72 -11.07
CA ALA A 227 12.79 5.33 -11.35
C ALA A 227 11.62 5.15 -12.35
N THR A 228 11.12 6.22 -12.95
CA THR A 228 9.94 6.21 -13.84
C THR A 228 10.25 6.30 -15.33
N GLY A 229 11.43 5.86 -15.78
CA GLY A 229 11.53 5.41 -17.17
C GLY A 229 11.90 6.39 -18.24
N GLU A 230 12.78 7.33 -17.98
CA GLU A 230 13.54 7.98 -19.03
C GLU A 230 15.03 7.69 -18.84
N LEU A 231 15.64 7.15 -19.90
CA LEU A 231 17.08 6.97 -20.12
C LEU A 231 17.88 6.50 -18.88
N TYR A 232 17.91 5.21 -18.68
CA TYR A 232 18.95 4.60 -17.87
C TYR A 232 20.08 4.14 -18.74
N SER A 233 21.04 5.03 -19.01
CA SER A 233 22.36 4.52 -19.36
C SER A 233 22.94 3.86 -18.11
N VAL A 234 23.50 2.68 -18.25
CA VAL A 234 24.12 1.92 -17.15
C VAL A 234 25.40 2.61 -16.62
N LYS A 235 25.67 3.81 -17.06
CA LYS A 235 26.89 4.56 -16.75
C LYS A 235 26.52 5.94 -16.20
N ALA A 236 27.19 6.31 -15.13
CA ALA A 236 27.19 7.70 -14.70
C ALA A 236 27.77 8.56 -15.85
N GLU A 237 27.01 9.54 -16.29
CA GLU A 237 27.40 10.46 -17.36
C GLU A 237 27.60 11.86 -16.80
N ARG A 238 28.66 12.48 -17.27
CA ARG A 238 28.94 13.89 -17.06
C ARG A 238 28.75 14.62 -18.37
N ILE A 239 28.02 15.73 -18.31
CA ILE A 239 27.83 16.64 -19.44
C ILE A 239 28.30 18.01 -19.02
N ASP A 240 29.21 18.57 -19.80
CA ASP A 240 29.68 19.94 -19.65
C ASP A 240 28.65 20.90 -20.27
N ILE A 241 28.11 21.79 -19.45
CA ILE A 241 27.13 22.80 -19.86
C ILE A 241 27.81 24.11 -20.28
N GLY A 242 29.13 24.17 -20.16
CA GLY A 242 29.95 25.38 -20.41
C GLY A 242 30.09 26.26 -19.14
N GLU A 243 31.03 27.20 -19.18
CA GLU A 243 31.35 28.13 -18.10
C GLU A 243 31.72 27.42 -16.77
N GLY A 244 32.36 26.24 -16.83
CA GLY A 244 32.72 25.43 -15.68
C GLY A 244 31.56 24.74 -14.98
N ARG A 245 30.35 24.72 -15.59
CA ARG A 245 29.15 24.08 -15.04
C ARG A 245 28.98 22.68 -15.60
N SER A 246 28.47 21.78 -14.79
CA SER A 246 28.31 20.37 -15.19
C SER A 246 26.95 19.79 -14.74
N LEU A 247 26.42 18.90 -15.55
CA LEU A 247 25.29 18.04 -15.21
C LEU A 247 25.81 16.59 -15.09
N ILE A 248 25.47 15.93 -13.98
CA ILE A 248 25.83 14.53 -13.71
C ILE A 248 24.57 13.75 -13.49
N THR A 249 24.42 12.61 -14.19
CA THR A 249 23.32 11.67 -14.01
C THR A 249 23.85 10.35 -13.46
N LEU A 250 23.30 9.91 -12.32
CA LEU A 250 23.64 8.66 -11.65
C LEU A 250 22.49 7.67 -11.80
N THR A 251 22.75 6.51 -12.35
CA THR A 251 21.68 5.57 -12.75
C THR A 251 21.75 4.21 -12.07
N ASN A 252 22.91 3.80 -11.54
CA ASN A 252 23.07 2.46 -10.99
C ASN A 252 22.69 2.42 -9.49
N PRO A 253 21.70 1.60 -9.09
CA PRO A 253 21.32 1.46 -7.70
C PRO A 253 22.22 0.54 -6.86
N ASP A 254 23.12 -0.23 -7.51
CA ASP A 254 23.90 -1.29 -6.84
C ASP A 254 25.24 -0.82 -6.27
N GLY A 255 25.47 0.50 -6.23
CA GLY A 255 26.74 1.03 -5.79
C GLY A 255 26.67 2.47 -5.31
N PHE A 256 27.82 3.06 -5.17
CA PHE A 256 27.98 4.47 -4.87
C PHE A 256 29.00 5.11 -5.83
N TYR A 257 28.93 6.41 -5.89
CA TYR A 257 29.80 7.20 -6.74
C TYR A 257 30.73 8.06 -5.91
N SER A 258 32.00 8.16 -6.29
CA SER A 258 32.95 9.10 -5.74
C SER A 258 33.20 10.18 -6.78
N LEU A 259 32.84 11.41 -6.42
CA LEU A 259 32.98 12.59 -7.28
C LEU A 259 34.04 13.51 -6.69
N THR A 260 35.04 13.84 -7.46
CA THR A 260 36.09 14.79 -7.10
C THR A 260 35.89 16.08 -7.88
N LEU A 261 35.75 17.18 -7.17
CA LEU A 261 35.55 18.53 -7.71
C LEU A 261 36.81 19.37 -7.48
N SER A 262 37.25 20.13 -8.47
CA SER A 262 38.23 21.20 -8.31
C SER A 262 37.52 22.51 -8.07
N ALA A 263 38.00 23.29 -7.11
CA ALA A 263 37.42 24.56 -6.70
C ALA A 263 38.41 25.75 -6.85
N GLU A 264 39.36 25.66 -7.76
CA GLU A 264 40.38 26.72 -7.91
C GLU A 264 39.78 27.98 -8.55
N GLU A 265 39.34 27.93 -9.79
CA GLU A 265 38.72 29.06 -10.50
C GLU A 265 37.22 28.87 -10.73
N SER A 266 36.82 27.64 -11.02
CA SER A 266 35.45 27.23 -11.20
C SER A 266 35.23 25.79 -10.73
N LEU A 267 33.99 25.45 -10.34
CA LEU A 267 33.69 24.09 -9.92
C LEU A 267 33.74 23.16 -11.16
N THR A 268 34.74 22.29 -11.22
CA THR A 268 34.88 21.31 -12.30
C THR A 268 34.89 19.88 -11.77
N VAL A 269 34.32 18.97 -12.55
CA VAL A 269 34.29 17.54 -12.22
C VAL A 269 35.56 16.88 -12.75
N ASN A 270 36.44 16.48 -11.84
CA ASN A 270 37.71 15.83 -12.20
C ASN A 270 37.59 14.32 -12.31
N THR A 271 36.84 13.69 -11.39
CA THR A 271 36.74 12.24 -11.35
C THR A 271 35.33 11.82 -10.93
N LEU A 272 34.77 10.89 -11.69
CA LEU A 272 33.55 10.16 -11.33
C LEU A 272 33.88 8.67 -11.38
N LYS A 273 33.73 7.97 -10.26
CA LYS A 273 34.00 6.54 -10.15
C LYS A 273 32.79 5.85 -9.56
N PHE A 274 32.41 4.76 -10.21
CA PHE A 274 31.45 3.80 -9.66
C PHE A 274 32.23 2.71 -8.92
N ASN A 275 31.91 2.50 -7.66
CA ASN A 275 32.52 1.47 -6.84
C ASN A 275 31.47 0.39 -6.56
N SER A 276 31.62 -0.78 -7.21
CA SER A 276 31.00 -2.02 -6.77
C SER A 276 32.08 -2.84 -6.05
N THR A 277 31.83 -3.27 -4.83
CA THR A 277 32.85 -4.00 -4.06
C THR A 277 32.41 -5.40 -3.73
N ALA A 278 33.38 -6.31 -3.74
CA ALA A 278 33.20 -7.61 -3.12
C ALA A 278 33.12 -7.43 -1.61
N TYR A 279 32.27 -8.21 -0.97
CA TYR A 279 32.15 -8.23 0.47
C TYR A 279 33.44 -8.69 1.15
N LEU A 280 33.89 -7.89 2.12
CA LEU A 280 34.96 -8.25 3.05
C LEU A 280 34.48 -7.96 4.48
N PRO A 281 34.39 -8.98 5.35
CA PRO A 281 33.97 -8.77 6.75
C PRO A 281 34.81 -7.68 7.43
N THR A 282 34.15 -6.82 8.20
CA THR A 282 34.82 -5.76 8.94
C THR A 282 34.43 -5.78 10.41
N ASN A 283 35.40 -5.44 11.27
CA ASN A 283 35.20 -5.25 12.69
C ASN A 283 34.97 -3.77 13.05
N GLU A 284 34.68 -2.93 12.06
CA GLU A 284 34.39 -1.53 12.29
C GLU A 284 33.17 -1.34 13.19
N LYS A 285 33.33 -0.52 14.22
CA LYS A 285 32.30 -0.29 15.23
C LYS A 285 30.96 0.15 14.62
N LYS A 286 30.97 1.09 13.69
CA LYS A 286 29.75 1.60 13.03
C LYS A 286 29.03 0.51 12.23
N TYR A 287 29.77 -0.36 11.56
CA TYR A 287 29.20 -1.50 10.85
C TYR A 287 28.50 -2.45 11.82
N LEU A 288 29.19 -2.83 12.91
CA LEU A 288 28.65 -3.76 13.90
C LEU A 288 27.40 -3.18 14.60
N GLU A 289 27.43 -1.90 14.94
CA GLU A 289 26.29 -1.21 15.54
C GLU A 289 25.10 -1.20 14.58
N PHE A 290 25.31 -0.90 13.30
CA PHE A 290 24.26 -0.92 12.31
C PHE A 290 23.75 -2.36 12.05
N ALA A 291 24.63 -3.34 11.93
CA ALA A 291 24.26 -4.77 11.77
C ALA A 291 23.38 -5.27 12.93
N ASN A 292 23.74 -4.88 14.16
CA ASN A 292 22.92 -5.20 15.34
C ASN A 292 21.55 -4.50 15.28
N ARG A 293 21.51 -3.23 14.87
CA ARG A 293 20.25 -2.50 14.69
C ARG A 293 19.35 -3.14 13.63
N LEU A 294 19.95 -3.56 12.52
CA LEU A 294 19.25 -4.30 11.46
C LEU A 294 18.69 -5.63 11.95
N SER A 295 19.46 -6.38 12.75
CA SER A 295 19.00 -7.64 13.34
C SER A 295 17.76 -7.43 14.22
N ILE A 296 17.77 -6.41 15.09
CA ILE A 296 16.61 -6.07 15.93
C ILE A 296 15.37 -5.76 15.08
N TRP A 297 15.52 -5.00 13.99
CA TRP A 297 14.42 -4.71 13.10
C TRP A 297 13.90 -5.96 12.37
N LYS A 298 14.79 -6.86 11.97
CA LYS A 298 14.41 -8.14 11.34
C LYS A 298 13.67 -9.06 12.32
N GLU A 299 14.14 -9.17 13.56
CA GLU A 299 13.44 -9.94 14.59
C GLU A 299 12.05 -9.38 14.89
N ARG A 300 11.96 -8.06 15.07
CA ARG A 300 10.71 -7.37 15.28
C ARG A 300 9.74 -7.57 14.10
N PHE A 301 10.25 -7.45 12.89
CA PHE A 301 9.48 -7.68 11.68
C PHE A 301 8.91 -9.11 11.62
N VAL A 302 9.69 -10.13 11.96
CA VAL A 302 9.22 -11.52 12.03
C VAL A 302 8.13 -11.65 13.10
N GLN A 303 8.36 -11.12 14.30
CA GLN A 303 7.39 -11.21 15.41
C GLN A 303 6.06 -10.52 15.08
N GLU A 304 6.10 -9.29 14.58
CA GLU A 304 4.88 -8.55 14.23
C GLU A 304 4.21 -9.10 12.97
N GLY A 305 4.99 -9.57 11.99
CA GLY A 305 4.48 -10.24 10.79
C GLY A 305 3.78 -11.57 11.09
N GLU A 306 4.13 -12.25 12.19
CA GLU A 306 3.42 -13.44 12.67
C GLU A 306 2.03 -13.12 13.22
N ASN A 307 1.80 -11.91 13.71
CA ASN A 307 0.50 -11.47 14.22
C ASN A 307 -0.47 -11.08 13.08
N GLU A 308 0.03 -10.69 11.91
CA GLU A 308 -0.84 -10.38 10.77
C GLU A 308 -1.31 -11.66 10.07
N ILE A 309 -2.50 -12.13 10.44
CA ILE A 309 -3.12 -13.29 9.77
C ILE A 309 -3.63 -12.87 8.41
N VAL A 310 -3.05 -13.46 7.37
CA VAL A 310 -3.49 -13.27 5.99
C VAL A 310 -4.69 -14.13 5.69
N LYS A 311 -4.64 -15.42 6.05
CA LYS A 311 -5.75 -16.37 5.83
C LYS A 311 -5.53 -17.68 6.59
N ASP A 312 -6.61 -18.37 6.88
CA ASP A 312 -6.60 -19.77 7.28
C ASP A 312 -6.87 -20.64 6.04
N VAL A 313 -5.86 -21.38 5.60
CA VAL A 313 -5.91 -22.18 4.37
C VAL A 313 -6.18 -23.64 4.72
N CYS A 314 -7.42 -24.10 4.51
CA CYS A 314 -7.82 -25.47 4.86
C CYS A 314 -7.18 -26.56 3.99
N CYS A 315 -6.83 -26.26 2.73
CA CYS A 315 -6.31 -27.24 1.76
C CYS A 315 -5.04 -26.72 1.13
N GLY A 316 -3.88 -27.08 1.60
CA GLY A 316 -2.60 -26.52 1.22
C GLY A 316 -2.49 -25.98 -0.21
N VAL A 317 -2.10 -24.73 -0.34
CA VAL A 317 -1.86 -24.05 -1.60
C VAL A 317 -0.36 -24.08 -1.89
N VAL A 318 0.02 -24.56 -3.08
CA VAL A 318 1.41 -24.48 -3.52
C VAL A 318 1.66 -23.10 -4.11
N VAL A 319 2.65 -22.39 -3.60
CA VAL A 319 3.13 -21.13 -4.14
C VAL A 319 4.53 -21.38 -4.68
N ASP A 320 4.70 -21.21 -5.98
CA ASP A 320 5.92 -21.36 -6.74
C ASP A 320 6.04 -20.28 -7.81
N ASP A 321 7.19 -20.24 -8.50
CA ASP A 321 7.43 -19.26 -9.56
C ASP A 321 6.36 -19.29 -10.66
N ALA A 322 5.89 -20.49 -11.06
CA ALA A 322 4.88 -20.64 -12.11
C ALA A 322 3.53 -20.03 -11.70
N ARG A 323 3.09 -20.32 -10.47
CA ARG A 323 1.86 -19.75 -9.93
C ARG A 323 1.95 -18.23 -9.78
N VAL A 324 3.06 -17.73 -9.25
CA VAL A 324 3.26 -16.30 -9.07
C VAL A 324 3.34 -15.58 -10.41
N THR A 325 4.04 -16.13 -11.40
CA THR A 325 4.10 -15.56 -12.76
C THR A 325 2.69 -15.51 -13.38
N ALA A 326 1.88 -16.55 -13.22
CA ALA A 326 0.50 -16.55 -13.67
C ALA A 326 -0.36 -15.51 -12.93
N LEU A 327 -0.17 -15.36 -11.62
CA LEU A 327 -0.83 -14.34 -10.80
C LEU A 327 -0.49 -12.95 -11.31
N LEU A 328 0.79 -12.63 -11.51
CA LEU A 328 1.24 -11.33 -12.02
C LEU A 328 0.62 -11.03 -13.39
N ARG A 329 0.66 -12.00 -14.33
CA ARG A 329 0.05 -11.84 -15.64
C ARG A 329 -1.43 -11.46 -15.57
N HIS A 330 -2.18 -12.15 -14.73
CA HIS A 330 -3.61 -11.88 -14.54
C HIS A 330 -3.85 -10.53 -13.85
N ARG A 331 -3.08 -10.22 -12.82
CA ARG A 331 -3.24 -9.02 -12.02
C ARG A 331 -2.96 -7.75 -12.85
N PHE A 332 -1.90 -7.76 -13.63
CA PHE A 332 -1.48 -6.63 -14.45
C PHE A 332 -2.01 -6.68 -15.89
N ARG A 333 -2.86 -7.67 -16.21
CA ARG A 333 -3.46 -7.87 -17.56
C ARG A 333 -2.42 -7.89 -18.67
N ALA A 334 -1.22 -8.38 -18.35
CA ALA A 334 -0.17 -8.52 -19.32
C ALA A 334 -0.44 -9.69 -20.28
N GLU A 335 0.07 -9.58 -21.51
CA GLU A 335 0.02 -10.69 -22.45
C GLU A 335 0.99 -11.79 -22.03
N VAL A 336 2.17 -11.38 -21.49
CA VAL A 336 3.18 -12.28 -20.94
C VAL A 336 3.68 -11.73 -19.59
N ALA A 337 3.84 -12.60 -18.62
CA ALA A 337 4.58 -12.29 -17.40
C ALA A 337 5.89 -13.08 -17.35
N ILE A 338 6.94 -12.44 -16.80
CA ILE A 338 8.29 -12.99 -16.71
C ILE A 338 8.78 -12.87 -15.27
N LEU A 339 9.28 -13.95 -14.71
CA LEU A 339 9.90 -14.03 -13.40
C LEU A 339 11.24 -14.75 -13.50
N GLU A 340 12.20 -14.39 -12.66
CA GLU A 340 13.45 -15.17 -12.55
C GLU A 340 13.16 -16.50 -11.84
N GLU A 341 13.78 -17.57 -12.32
CA GLU A 341 13.68 -18.90 -11.69
C GLU A 341 14.26 -18.84 -10.27
N ASN A 342 13.59 -19.51 -9.34
CA ASN A 342 13.89 -19.51 -7.90
C ASN A 342 13.71 -18.13 -7.22
N SER A 343 12.93 -17.22 -7.78
CA SER A 343 12.51 -15.99 -7.09
C SER A 343 11.59 -16.28 -5.91
N ILE A 344 10.88 -17.40 -5.98
CA ILE A 344 10.00 -17.89 -4.94
C ILE A 344 10.56 -19.21 -4.42
N SER A 345 10.87 -19.26 -3.13
CA SER A 345 11.17 -20.53 -2.46
C SER A 345 9.90 -21.38 -2.44
N PRO A 346 9.83 -22.50 -3.23
CA PRO A 346 8.58 -23.23 -3.38
C PRO A 346 8.12 -23.79 -2.04
N GLY A 347 6.87 -23.54 -1.69
CA GLY A 347 6.29 -23.98 -0.44
C GLY A 347 4.81 -24.29 -0.53
N LYS A 348 4.37 -25.30 0.22
CA LYS A 348 2.96 -25.58 0.44
C LYS A 348 2.49 -24.77 1.65
N ILE A 349 1.66 -23.80 1.42
CA ILE A 349 1.03 -23.00 2.46
C ILE A 349 -0.25 -23.71 2.91
N SER A 350 -0.36 -24.03 4.22
CA SER A 350 -1.55 -24.63 4.81
C SER A 350 -1.72 -24.18 6.25
N GLY A 351 -2.95 -24.24 6.75
CA GLY A 351 -3.29 -23.74 8.10
C GLY A 351 -3.29 -22.21 8.16
N ARG A 352 -2.97 -21.67 9.32
CA ARG A 352 -2.94 -20.22 9.56
C ARG A 352 -1.73 -19.59 8.87
N VAL A 353 -1.98 -18.85 7.81
CA VAL A 353 -0.96 -18.15 7.04
C VAL A 353 -0.87 -16.72 7.53
N ASN A 354 0.28 -16.34 8.00
CA ASN A 354 0.60 -14.96 8.36
C ASN A 354 1.47 -14.30 7.29
N TYR A 355 1.67 -12.98 7.41
CA TYR A 355 2.44 -12.23 6.42
C TYR A 355 3.92 -12.66 6.41
N SER A 356 4.48 -13.01 7.55
CA SER A 356 5.87 -13.49 7.61
C SER A 356 6.09 -14.77 6.81
N ASN A 357 5.08 -15.64 6.68
CA ASN A 357 5.19 -16.85 5.85
C ASN A 357 5.39 -16.49 4.37
N ILE A 358 4.64 -15.46 3.89
CA ILE A 358 4.75 -14.98 2.51
C ILE A 358 6.14 -14.39 2.26
N LEU A 359 6.63 -13.59 3.20
CA LEU A 359 7.90 -12.90 3.08
C LEU A 359 9.11 -13.82 3.06
N ARG A 360 9.03 -14.95 3.79
CA ARG A 360 10.07 -15.99 3.77
C ARG A 360 10.16 -16.74 2.45
N MET A 361 9.12 -16.65 1.61
CA MET A 361 9.07 -17.33 0.32
C MET A 361 9.60 -16.49 -0.82
N VAL A 362 9.64 -15.17 -0.66
CA VAL A 362 10.03 -14.23 -1.72
C VAL A 362 11.45 -13.76 -1.47
N ASP A 363 12.37 -14.09 -2.37
CA ASP A 363 13.78 -13.72 -2.21
C ASP A 363 14.06 -12.24 -2.45
N ASN A 364 13.27 -11.58 -3.31
CA ASN A 364 13.49 -10.20 -3.73
C ASN A 364 12.19 -9.38 -3.75
N GLU A 365 12.20 -8.23 -3.09
CA GLU A 365 11.09 -7.29 -3.00
C GLU A 365 11.21 -6.13 -4.01
N PHE A 366 11.48 -6.47 -5.26
CA PHE A 366 11.47 -5.47 -6.32
C PHE A 366 10.06 -5.08 -6.74
N PRO A 367 9.83 -3.81 -7.10
CA PRO A 367 8.55 -3.38 -7.64
C PRO A 367 8.28 -4.06 -9.00
N ILE A 368 7.00 -4.29 -9.28
CA ILE A 368 6.55 -4.91 -10.51
C ILE A 368 6.35 -3.83 -11.56
N PHE A 369 6.96 -4.05 -12.72
CA PHE A 369 6.90 -3.17 -13.88
C PHE A 369 6.02 -3.76 -14.98
N THR A 370 5.36 -2.89 -15.73
CA THR A 370 4.73 -3.25 -17.01
C THR A 370 5.34 -2.39 -18.12
N PHE A 371 5.69 -3.04 -19.22
CA PHE A 371 6.37 -2.41 -20.35
C PHE A 371 6.06 -3.15 -21.65
N LYS A 372 6.46 -2.58 -22.77
CA LYS A 372 6.24 -3.19 -24.07
C LYS A 372 7.55 -3.51 -24.77
N ILE A 373 7.60 -4.71 -25.34
CA ILE A 373 8.70 -5.13 -26.23
C ILE A 373 8.12 -5.70 -27.53
N SER A 374 8.91 -5.65 -28.59
CA SER A 374 8.53 -6.24 -29.88
C SER A 374 8.54 -7.77 -29.82
N GLY A 375 7.77 -8.42 -30.68
CA GLY A 375 7.77 -9.88 -30.76
C GLY A 375 9.13 -10.47 -31.16
N SER A 376 9.95 -9.75 -31.91
CA SER A 376 11.32 -10.16 -32.20
C SER A 376 12.21 -10.17 -30.94
N GLU A 377 12.10 -9.16 -30.07
CA GLU A 377 12.80 -9.11 -28.80
C GLU A 377 12.29 -10.19 -27.84
N LEU A 378 10.98 -10.40 -27.78
CA LEU A 378 10.38 -11.42 -26.95
C LEU A 378 10.87 -12.84 -27.33
N LYS A 379 10.97 -13.14 -28.64
CA LYS A 379 11.57 -14.40 -29.13
C LYS A 379 13.03 -14.55 -28.71
N GLN A 380 13.81 -13.47 -28.72
CA GLN A 380 15.20 -13.48 -28.24
C GLN A 380 15.26 -13.81 -26.74
N VAL A 381 14.34 -13.25 -25.94
CA VAL A 381 14.27 -13.56 -24.51
C VAL A 381 14.02 -15.05 -24.29
N PHE A 382 13.08 -15.66 -25.00
CA PHE A 382 12.82 -17.11 -24.89
C PHE A 382 14.01 -17.97 -25.27
N GLN A 383 14.75 -17.57 -26.30
CA GLN A 383 15.92 -18.34 -26.78
C GLN A 383 17.14 -18.22 -25.88
N GLN A 384 17.37 -17.05 -25.29
CA GLN A 384 18.60 -16.73 -24.58
C GLN A 384 18.52 -16.86 -23.07
N GLN A 385 17.34 -16.72 -22.50
CA GLN A 385 17.14 -16.67 -21.03
C GLN A 385 16.53 -17.98 -20.52
N LYS A 386 17.40 -18.94 -20.20
CA LYS A 386 16.97 -20.24 -19.64
C LYS A 386 16.50 -20.17 -18.18
N ASN A 387 16.82 -19.08 -17.48
CA ASN A 387 16.56 -18.92 -16.05
C ASN A 387 15.31 -18.04 -15.79
N PHE A 388 14.41 -17.95 -16.75
CA PHE A 388 13.15 -17.24 -16.61
C PHE A 388 11.96 -18.19 -16.66
N VAL A 389 10.99 -17.92 -15.81
CA VAL A 389 9.66 -18.55 -15.82
C VAL A 389 8.68 -17.63 -16.54
N PHE A 390 7.92 -18.16 -17.46
CA PHE A 390 6.98 -17.40 -18.27
C PHE A 390 5.54 -17.83 -18.01
N SER A 391 4.63 -16.88 -18.12
CA SER A 391 3.18 -17.16 -18.16
C SER A 391 2.53 -16.41 -19.31
N GLY A 392 1.59 -17.07 -20.00
CA GLY A 392 0.87 -16.52 -21.16
C GLY A 392 1.44 -16.89 -22.50
N THR A 393 2.51 -17.68 -22.53
CA THR A 393 3.18 -18.13 -23.75
C THR A 393 3.75 -19.53 -23.59
N ASP A 394 3.89 -20.24 -24.70
CA ASP A 394 4.63 -21.51 -24.84
C ASP A 394 6.00 -21.33 -25.52
N GLY A 395 6.41 -20.05 -25.77
CA GLY A 395 7.65 -19.69 -26.46
C GLY A 395 7.45 -19.33 -27.93
N ASP A 396 6.49 -19.96 -28.61
CA ASP A 396 6.18 -19.72 -30.02
C ASP A 396 4.87 -18.99 -30.23
N THR A 397 3.93 -19.17 -29.29
CA THR A 397 2.61 -18.54 -29.33
C THR A 397 2.26 -17.78 -28.05
N ILE A 398 1.39 -16.78 -28.18
CA ILE A 398 0.72 -16.10 -27.07
C ILE A 398 -0.76 -16.30 -27.25
N GLN A 399 -1.43 -16.94 -26.25
CA GLN A 399 -2.84 -17.26 -26.30
C GLN A 399 -3.25 -18.07 -27.57
N GLY A 400 -2.33 -18.93 -28.06
CA GLY A 400 -2.55 -19.74 -29.26
C GLY A 400 -2.28 -19.04 -30.60
N TYR A 401 -1.86 -17.77 -30.59
CA TYR A 401 -1.49 -17.04 -31.81
C TYR A 401 0.03 -16.90 -31.93
N SER A 402 0.57 -17.12 -33.12
CA SER A 402 1.99 -16.98 -33.38
C SER A 402 2.50 -15.58 -33.07
N ILE A 403 3.70 -15.49 -32.47
CA ILE A 403 4.30 -14.22 -32.10
C ILE A 403 4.75 -13.47 -33.36
N GLU A 404 4.17 -12.28 -33.59
CA GLU A 404 4.46 -11.40 -34.71
C GLU A 404 5.66 -10.50 -34.40
N ASN A 405 6.71 -10.53 -35.22
CA ASN A 405 7.98 -9.83 -34.92
C ASN A 405 7.85 -8.32 -34.69
N LYS A 406 6.93 -7.65 -35.41
CA LYS A 406 6.74 -6.19 -35.33
C LYS A 406 5.69 -5.74 -34.31
N ARG A 407 4.85 -6.66 -33.82
CA ARG A 407 3.83 -6.35 -32.82
C ARG A 407 4.50 -6.12 -31.46
N GLU A 408 4.03 -5.11 -30.73
CA GLU A 408 4.41 -4.91 -29.34
C GLU A 408 3.51 -5.74 -28.43
N TYR A 409 4.12 -6.38 -27.44
CA TYR A 409 3.47 -7.20 -26.44
C TYR A 409 3.65 -6.57 -25.06
N LEU A 410 2.57 -6.51 -24.29
CA LEU A 410 2.59 -6.00 -22.92
C LEU A 410 3.17 -7.07 -21.99
N ILE A 411 4.29 -6.74 -21.38
CA ILE A 411 5.03 -7.59 -20.44
C ILE A 411 4.81 -7.09 -19.02
N CYS A 412 4.76 -8.01 -18.07
CA CYS A 412 4.80 -7.74 -16.64
C CYS A 412 5.96 -8.51 -16.01
N SER A 413 6.79 -7.83 -15.23
CA SER A 413 7.91 -8.48 -14.52
C SER A 413 8.38 -7.65 -13.32
N PRO A 414 9.12 -8.25 -12.36
CA PRO A 414 9.87 -7.46 -11.38
C PRO A 414 10.91 -6.57 -12.06
N GLN A 415 11.29 -5.50 -11.41
CA GLN A 415 12.31 -4.55 -11.88
C GLN A 415 13.63 -5.25 -12.27
N SER A 416 14.08 -6.25 -11.51
CA SER A 416 15.33 -6.98 -11.79
C SER A 416 15.35 -7.61 -13.18
N VAL A 417 14.21 -8.19 -13.59
CA VAL A 417 14.04 -8.75 -14.93
C VAL A 417 14.05 -7.64 -15.99
N TYR A 418 13.30 -6.56 -15.74
CA TYR A 418 13.26 -5.41 -16.63
C TYR A 418 14.67 -4.83 -16.87
N ASP A 419 15.44 -4.59 -15.81
CA ASP A 419 16.81 -4.04 -15.90
C ASP A 419 17.73 -4.96 -16.73
N ARG A 420 17.55 -6.29 -16.58
CA ARG A 420 18.29 -7.26 -17.41
C ARG A 420 17.92 -7.19 -18.87
N LEU A 421 16.63 -7.00 -19.20
CA LEU A 421 16.16 -6.87 -20.59
C LEU A 421 16.62 -5.55 -21.23
N VAL A 422 16.62 -4.45 -20.50
CA VAL A 422 17.18 -3.16 -20.96
C VAL A 422 18.66 -3.32 -21.33
N LYS A 423 19.45 -3.99 -20.49
CA LYS A 423 20.86 -4.31 -20.77
C LYS A 423 21.01 -5.19 -22.01
N GLN A 424 20.19 -6.24 -22.14
CA GLN A 424 20.23 -7.19 -23.24
C GLN A 424 19.95 -6.51 -24.58
N PHE A 425 18.94 -5.65 -24.63
CA PHE A 425 18.56 -4.97 -25.88
C PHE A 425 19.35 -3.69 -26.15
N ASN A 426 20.13 -3.24 -25.18
CA ASN A 426 20.92 -2.00 -25.26
C ASN A 426 20.10 -0.81 -25.74
N ARG A 427 18.86 -0.72 -25.26
CA ARG A 427 17.93 0.38 -25.54
C ARG A 427 17.03 0.65 -24.34
N ASP A 428 16.53 1.86 -24.27
CA ASP A 428 15.54 2.22 -23.29
C ASP A 428 14.17 1.62 -23.62
N ILE A 429 13.53 1.12 -22.61
CA ILE A 429 12.18 0.57 -22.69
C ILE A 429 11.29 1.38 -21.74
N THR A 430 10.30 2.07 -22.29
CA THR A 430 9.33 2.79 -21.47
C THR A 430 8.54 1.80 -20.61
N TYR A 431 8.47 2.04 -19.30
CA TYR A 431 7.74 1.18 -18.36
C TYR A 431 6.78 1.97 -17.48
N LYS A 432 5.88 1.25 -16.84
CA LYS A 432 5.02 1.74 -15.77
C LYS A 432 5.33 0.97 -14.50
N ASN A 433 5.67 1.68 -13.43
CA ASN A 433 5.89 1.10 -12.12
C ASN A 433 4.55 0.92 -11.39
N SER A 434 4.29 -0.26 -10.87
CA SER A 434 3.08 -0.55 -10.10
C SER A 434 3.17 -0.16 -8.63
N TRP A 435 4.36 0.11 -8.13
CA TRP A 435 4.66 0.33 -6.70
C TRP A 435 4.26 -0.85 -5.81
N ARG A 436 4.13 -2.03 -6.39
CA ARG A 436 3.73 -3.26 -5.68
C ARG A 436 4.82 -4.30 -5.83
N THR A 437 4.96 -5.14 -4.81
CA THR A 437 5.94 -6.22 -4.79
C THR A 437 5.26 -7.57 -5.00
N ILE A 438 6.05 -8.60 -5.20
CA ILE A 438 5.54 -9.99 -5.31
C ILE A 438 4.80 -10.39 -4.03
N SER A 439 5.34 -10.06 -2.86
CA SER A 439 4.71 -10.36 -1.58
C SER A 439 3.36 -9.68 -1.40
N ASP A 440 3.22 -8.43 -1.88
CA ASP A 440 1.93 -7.72 -1.87
C ASP A 440 0.90 -8.47 -2.71
N GLU A 441 1.29 -8.97 -3.90
CA GLU A 441 0.38 -9.69 -4.79
C GLU A 441 -0.02 -11.05 -4.23
N ILE A 442 0.93 -11.81 -3.65
CA ILE A 442 0.64 -13.09 -2.98
C ILE A 442 -0.29 -12.87 -1.78
N LYS A 443 -0.01 -11.85 -0.96
CA LYS A 443 -0.85 -11.49 0.19
C LYS A 443 -2.29 -11.22 -0.21
N GLU A 444 -2.49 -10.41 -1.27
CA GLU A 444 -3.83 -10.10 -1.76
C GLU A 444 -4.52 -11.30 -2.43
N ASP A 445 -3.77 -12.13 -3.14
CA ASP A 445 -4.31 -13.37 -3.72
C ASP A 445 -4.84 -14.29 -2.62
N LEU A 446 -4.08 -14.46 -1.55
CA LEU A 446 -4.47 -15.28 -0.41
C LEU A 446 -5.64 -14.68 0.37
N LYS A 447 -5.65 -13.38 0.63
CA LYS A 447 -6.77 -12.68 1.30
C LYS A 447 -8.05 -12.75 0.46
N GLY A 448 -7.92 -12.83 -0.84
CA GLY A 448 -9.04 -12.71 -1.76
C GLY A 448 -9.72 -11.34 -1.69
N GLU A 449 -9.08 -10.38 -1.07
CA GLU A 449 -9.49 -8.98 -0.99
C GLU A 449 -8.50 -8.12 -1.74
N ARG A 450 -8.99 -7.24 -2.57
CA ARG A 450 -8.19 -6.17 -3.14
C ARG A 450 -8.24 -4.98 -2.19
N VAL A 451 -7.22 -4.80 -1.38
CA VAL A 451 -7.01 -3.51 -0.72
C VAL A 451 -6.66 -2.53 -1.84
N MET A 452 -7.56 -1.59 -2.11
CA MET A 452 -7.26 -0.51 -3.06
C MET A 452 -6.12 0.33 -2.49
N SER A 453 -4.89 0.09 -2.93
CA SER A 453 -3.85 1.07 -2.78
C SER A 453 -4.14 2.22 -3.76
N TYR A 454 -3.98 3.45 -3.32
CA TYR A 454 -4.23 4.64 -4.14
C TYR A 454 -3.31 4.76 -5.38
N GLY A 455 -2.30 3.89 -5.53
CA GLY A 455 -1.46 3.76 -6.73
C GLY A 455 -2.08 2.97 -7.88
N ASP A 456 -3.25 2.34 -7.68
CA ASP A 456 -3.85 1.40 -8.65
C ASP A 456 -4.69 2.03 -9.77
N TYR A 457 -4.65 3.34 -9.96
CA TYR A 457 -5.46 4.03 -10.99
C TYR A 457 -5.21 3.58 -12.45
N GLY A 458 -4.34 2.64 -12.69
CA GLY A 458 -4.03 2.17 -14.05
C GLY A 458 -4.36 0.72 -14.36
N TYR A 459 -4.67 -0.11 -13.35
CA TYR A 459 -4.87 -1.56 -13.53
C TYR A 459 -6.13 -2.06 -12.85
N LEU A 460 -7.27 -1.60 -13.34
CA LEU A 460 -8.55 -1.89 -12.75
C LEU A 460 -9.03 -3.29 -13.20
N ASP A 461 -9.08 -4.25 -12.28
CA ASP A 461 -9.65 -5.57 -12.53
C ASP A 461 -11.18 -5.50 -12.48
N ASN A 462 -11.84 -5.55 -13.65
CA ASN A 462 -13.29 -5.53 -13.76
C ASN A 462 -13.94 -6.91 -13.53
N ARG A 463 -13.16 -7.96 -13.19
CA ARG A 463 -13.74 -9.27 -12.92
C ARG A 463 -14.52 -9.24 -11.63
N TYR A 464 -15.71 -9.85 -11.69
CA TYR A 464 -16.51 -10.07 -10.50
C TYR A 464 -15.97 -11.23 -9.69
N ARG A 465 -15.95 -11.05 -8.37
CA ARG A 465 -15.62 -12.06 -7.38
C ARG A 465 -16.84 -12.37 -6.55
N MET A 466 -16.94 -13.59 -6.03
CA MET A 466 -18.03 -14.00 -5.17
C MET A 466 -17.50 -14.46 -3.81
N LEU A 467 -18.12 -13.94 -2.76
CA LEU A 467 -17.91 -14.35 -1.38
C LEU A 467 -19.25 -14.86 -0.83
N VAL A 468 -19.22 -15.95 -0.12
CA VAL A 468 -20.42 -16.50 0.54
C VAL A 468 -20.12 -16.61 2.04
N ASP A 469 -20.88 -15.85 2.84
CA ASP A 469 -20.83 -15.91 4.30
C ASP A 469 -22.10 -16.58 4.81
N ILE A 470 -21.98 -17.60 5.62
CA ILE A 470 -23.10 -18.33 6.20
C ILE A 470 -23.06 -18.19 7.72
N SER A 471 -24.13 -17.71 8.29
CA SER A 471 -24.34 -17.63 9.74
C SER A 471 -25.63 -18.36 10.10
N LEU A 472 -25.50 -19.42 10.87
CA LEU A 472 -26.61 -20.22 11.36
C LEU A 472 -26.59 -20.16 12.87
N SER A 473 -27.71 -19.74 13.48
CA SER A 473 -27.82 -19.55 14.92
C SER A 473 -29.01 -20.28 15.50
N ASN A 474 -28.75 -21.19 16.42
CA ASN A 474 -29.77 -21.67 17.35
C ASN A 474 -29.74 -20.80 18.59
N PHE A 475 -30.87 -20.25 18.99
CA PHE A 475 -30.92 -19.33 20.11
C PHE A 475 -32.08 -19.64 21.06
N TYR A 476 -31.88 -19.24 22.34
CA TYR A 476 -32.94 -19.01 23.30
C TYR A 476 -33.29 -17.53 23.27
N ASN A 477 -34.57 -17.22 23.15
CA ASN A 477 -35.08 -15.87 23.08
C ASN A 477 -36.10 -15.60 24.19
N ARG A 478 -35.92 -14.48 24.88
CA ARG A 478 -36.92 -13.85 25.73
C ARG A 478 -37.36 -12.54 25.10
N SER A 479 -38.62 -12.45 24.71
CA SER A 479 -39.24 -11.28 24.12
C SER A 479 -40.22 -10.63 25.11
N ASN A 480 -40.19 -9.30 25.16
CA ASN A 480 -41.13 -8.46 25.89
C ASN A 480 -41.85 -7.55 24.88
N VAL A 481 -43.14 -7.75 24.72
CA VAL A 481 -43.98 -7.00 23.78
C VAL A 481 -44.88 -6.03 24.54
N SER A 482 -44.91 -4.78 24.09
CA SER A 482 -45.88 -3.77 24.51
C SER A 482 -46.50 -3.13 23.27
N ARG A 483 -47.82 -3.18 23.11
CA ARG A 483 -48.52 -2.58 21.97
C ARG A 483 -49.84 -1.99 22.42
N ASP A 484 -50.35 -1.02 21.68
CA ASP A 484 -51.72 -0.54 21.82
C ASP A 484 -52.69 -1.55 21.19
N ALA A 485 -53.92 -1.61 21.71
CA ALA A 485 -54.85 -2.70 21.38
C ALA A 485 -55.27 -2.78 19.91
N ASP A 486 -55.25 -1.66 19.23
CA ASP A 486 -55.78 -1.51 17.87
C ASP A 486 -54.71 -1.52 16.79
N ILE A 487 -53.42 -1.69 17.15
CA ILE A 487 -52.34 -1.70 16.19
C ILE A 487 -52.08 -3.09 15.60
N ASP A 488 -52.00 -3.15 14.27
CA ASP A 488 -51.55 -4.35 13.57
C ASP A 488 -50.11 -4.67 13.89
N THR A 489 -49.84 -5.92 14.22
CA THR A 489 -48.46 -6.36 14.45
C THR A 489 -47.65 -6.31 13.19
N PRO A 490 -46.52 -5.57 13.13
CA PRO A 490 -45.67 -5.54 11.97
C PRO A 490 -45.22 -6.93 11.50
N PRO A 491 -45.07 -7.19 10.20
CA PRO A 491 -44.71 -8.50 9.66
C PRO A 491 -43.48 -9.11 10.33
N GLY A 492 -43.59 -10.35 10.77
CA GLY A 492 -42.53 -11.08 11.45
C GLY A 492 -42.23 -10.67 12.90
N LYS A 493 -43.06 -9.82 13.50
CA LYS A 493 -42.93 -9.44 14.91
C LYS A 493 -43.87 -10.26 15.79
N PRO A 494 -43.51 -10.50 17.07
CA PRO A 494 -44.38 -11.28 18.01
C PRO A 494 -45.62 -10.50 18.42
N VAL A 495 -46.68 -11.23 18.68
CA VAL A 495 -47.96 -10.68 19.11
C VAL A 495 -48.01 -10.55 20.64
N GLU A 496 -47.28 -11.39 21.38
CA GLU A 496 -47.26 -11.48 22.82
C GLU A 496 -45.87 -11.72 23.41
N THR A 497 -45.69 -11.48 24.70
CA THR A 497 -44.44 -11.78 25.43
C THR A 497 -44.24 -13.29 25.55
N TYR A 498 -43.00 -13.76 25.27
CA TYR A 498 -42.66 -15.19 25.29
C TYR A 498 -41.20 -15.47 25.67
N GLU A 499 -40.93 -16.73 26.02
CA GLU A 499 -39.59 -17.29 26.20
C GLU A 499 -39.53 -18.63 25.46
N LYS A 500 -38.73 -18.71 24.34
CA LYS A 500 -38.70 -19.90 23.50
C LYS A 500 -37.43 -20.04 22.72
N TRP A 501 -37.21 -21.21 22.16
CA TRP A 501 -36.10 -21.51 21.22
C TRP A 501 -36.47 -21.16 19.78
N GLY A 502 -35.48 -20.75 19.02
CA GLY A 502 -35.69 -20.42 17.61
C GLY A 502 -34.40 -20.50 16.76
N LEU A 503 -34.55 -20.15 15.46
CA LEU A 503 -33.48 -20.05 14.50
C LEU A 503 -33.34 -18.62 13.97
N ASP A 504 -32.09 -18.17 13.80
CA ASP A 504 -31.69 -16.88 13.23
C ASP A 504 -30.62 -17.14 12.16
N ASP A 505 -31.06 -17.46 10.94
CA ASP A 505 -30.19 -17.92 9.87
C ASP A 505 -30.03 -16.86 8.78
N LYS A 506 -28.79 -16.59 8.41
CA LYS A 506 -28.44 -15.59 7.40
C LYS A 506 -27.36 -16.11 6.46
N ILE A 507 -27.57 -15.91 5.16
CA ILE A 507 -26.57 -16.18 4.14
C ILE A 507 -26.32 -14.89 3.37
N ASN A 508 -25.05 -14.49 3.20
CA ASN A 508 -24.69 -13.38 2.35
C ASN A 508 -23.96 -13.86 1.12
N PHE A 509 -24.51 -13.60 -0.04
CA PHE A 509 -23.82 -13.73 -1.33
C PHE A 509 -23.31 -12.37 -1.74
N THR A 510 -22.01 -12.15 -1.65
CA THR A 510 -21.37 -10.89 -2.06
C THR A 510 -20.71 -11.08 -3.41
N ILE A 511 -21.18 -10.38 -4.43
CA ILE A 511 -20.58 -10.32 -5.77
C ILE A 511 -20.01 -8.92 -5.93
N TYR A 512 -18.72 -8.83 -6.17
CA TYR A 512 -18.06 -7.53 -6.20
C TYR A 512 -16.90 -7.46 -7.20
N ASN A 513 -16.65 -6.28 -7.68
CA ASN A 513 -15.42 -5.86 -8.31
C ASN A 513 -14.97 -4.52 -7.70
N GLN A 514 -14.00 -3.87 -8.28
CA GLN A 514 -13.51 -2.59 -7.77
C GLN A 514 -14.55 -1.44 -7.78
N TYR A 515 -15.53 -1.47 -8.69
CA TYR A 515 -16.55 -0.42 -8.81
C TYR A 515 -17.86 -0.82 -8.18
N HIS A 516 -18.22 -2.09 -8.28
CA HIS A 516 -19.56 -2.60 -7.98
C HIS A 516 -19.49 -3.62 -6.85
N LYS A 517 -20.40 -3.50 -5.90
CA LYS A 517 -20.62 -4.52 -4.87
C LYS A 517 -22.11 -4.79 -4.76
N PHE A 518 -22.49 -6.04 -4.98
CA PHE A 518 -23.83 -6.56 -4.79
C PHE A 518 -23.80 -7.52 -3.61
N VAL A 519 -24.71 -7.34 -2.66
CA VAL A 519 -24.90 -8.28 -1.55
C VAL A 519 -26.33 -8.75 -1.57
N ILE A 520 -26.54 -10.06 -1.75
CA ILE A 520 -27.84 -10.71 -1.69
C ILE A 520 -27.91 -11.46 -0.38
N THR A 521 -28.88 -11.13 0.45
CA THR A 521 -29.01 -11.70 1.80
C THR A 521 -30.39 -12.32 1.99
N PRO A 522 -30.56 -13.63 1.75
CA PRO A 522 -31.67 -14.37 2.33
C PRO A 522 -31.48 -14.50 3.85
N TYR A 523 -32.54 -14.26 4.57
CA TYR A 523 -32.58 -14.28 6.03
C TYR A 523 -33.84 -14.95 6.51
N ILE A 524 -33.71 -15.87 7.46
CA ILE A 524 -34.80 -16.59 8.09
C ILE A 524 -34.69 -16.40 9.60
N PHE A 525 -35.80 -15.97 10.20
CA PHE A 525 -35.93 -15.90 11.62
C PHE A 525 -37.26 -16.53 12.01
N TYR A 526 -37.27 -17.57 12.84
CA TYR A 526 -38.50 -18.15 13.30
C TYR A 526 -38.40 -18.74 14.72
N ILE A 527 -39.52 -18.72 15.39
CA ILE A 527 -39.74 -19.34 16.68
C ILE A 527 -41.00 -20.19 16.58
N ARG A 528 -40.90 -21.44 16.98
CA ARG A 528 -41.96 -22.42 16.89
C ARG A 528 -42.27 -23.01 18.29
N GLN A 529 -43.55 -23.21 18.54
CA GLN A 529 -44.05 -24.06 19.66
C GLN A 529 -45.15 -24.94 19.12
N ASP A 530 -44.98 -26.25 19.22
CA ASP A 530 -45.88 -27.26 18.64
C ASP A 530 -46.17 -26.95 17.15
N ASP A 531 -47.44 -26.79 16.76
CA ASP A 531 -47.83 -26.42 15.41
C ASP A 531 -48.00 -24.93 15.16
N ASN A 532 -47.77 -24.09 16.19
CA ASN A 532 -47.92 -22.66 16.11
C ASN A 532 -46.58 -21.93 15.88
N TYR A 533 -46.60 -20.89 15.05
CA TYR A 533 -45.49 -19.98 14.83
C TYR A 533 -45.71 -18.71 15.65
N PHE A 534 -44.85 -18.47 16.66
CA PHE A 534 -44.91 -17.26 17.49
C PHE A 534 -44.28 -16.07 16.76
N GLN A 535 -43.22 -16.33 16.02
CA GLN A 535 -42.58 -15.35 15.16
C GLN A 535 -42.01 -16.07 13.97
N ASN A 536 -42.25 -15.54 12.76
CA ASN A 536 -41.71 -16.11 11.55
C ASN A 536 -41.49 -15.02 10.50
N LEU A 537 -40.25 -14.85 10.08
CA LEU A 537 -39.84 -13.84 9.12
C LEU A 537 -38.96 -14.49 8.05
N LEU A 538 -39.33 -14.28 6.81
CA LEU A 538 -38.49 -14.55 5.65
C LEU A 538 -38.17 -13.20 5.00
N ARG A 539 -36.91 -12.84 4.95
CA ARG A 539 -36.41 -11.59 4.38
C ARG A 539 -35.46 -11.86 3.24
N GLY A 540 -35.64 -11.19 2.11
CA GLY A 540 -34.67 -11.07 1.04
C GLY A 540 -34.17 -9.65 0.93
N THR A 541 -32.86 -9.45 0.97
CA THR A 541 -32.26 -8.13 0.76
C THR A 541 -31.29 -8.17 -0.39
N LEU A 542 -31.41 -7.21 -1.31
CA LEU A 542 -30.42 -6.88 -2.32
C LEU A 542 -29.83 -5.53 -1.95
N PHE A 543 -28.52 -5.47 -1.77
CA PHE A 543 -27.80 -4.25 -1.49
C PHE A 543 -26.72 -4.02 -2.54
N TYR A 544 -26.80 -2.91 -3.23
CA TYR A 544 -25.85 -2.51 -4.26
C TYR A 544 -25.11 -1.23 -3.87
N THR A 545 -23.79 -1.20 -4.06
CA THR A 545 -22.98 -0.01 -3.90
C THR A 545 -22.09 0.21 -5.11
N TYR A 546 -21.90 1.48 -5.44
CA TYR A 546 -20.95 1.92 -6.45
C TYR A 546 -19.78 2.65 -5.78
N ASN A 547 -18.56 2.10 -5.93
CA ASN A 547 -17.35 2.62 -5.30
C ASN A 547 -16.78 3.78 -6.12
N LEU A 548 -17.48 4.93 -6.12
CA LEU A 548 -17.04 6.16 -6.82
C LEU A 548 -15.97 6.92 -6.02
N TYR A 549 -16.15 6.98 -4.70
CA TYR A 549 -15.25 7.65 -3.78
C TYR A 549 -14.89 6.71 -2.61
N PRO A 550 -13.68 6.84 -2.02
CA PRO A 550 -13.25 5.93 -0.96
C PRO A 550 -14.12 5.97 0.29
N VAL A 551 -14.61 7.14 0.66
CA VAL A 551 -15.31 7.39 1.93
C VAL A 551 -16.83 7.46 1.76
N VAL A 552 -17.32 7.99 0.63
CA VAL A 552 -18.75 8.14 0.36
C VAL A 552 -19.11 7.42 -0.92
N LYS A 553 -20.03 6.46 -0.83
CA LYS A 553 -20.45 5.59 -1.92
C LYS A 553 -21.96 5.68 -2.12
N PRO A 554 -22.46 5.94 -3.32
CA PRO A 554 -23.89 5.78 -3.57
C PRO A 554 -24.32 4.32 -3.40
N TYR A 555 -25.51 4.13 -2.83
CA TYR A 555 -26.08 2.79 -2.67
C TYR A 555 -27.54 2.72 -3.06
N HIS A 556 -27.97 1.51 -3.39
CA HIS A 556 -29.36 1.11 -3.56
C HIS A 556 -29.61 -0.13 -2.70
N LYS A 557 -30.70 -0.14 -1.93
CA LYS A 557 -31.17 -1.25 -1.12
C LYS A 557 -32.58 -1.61 -1.52
N SER A 558 -32.80 -2.89 -1.85
CA SER A 558 -34.11 -3.47 -2.08
C SER A 558 -34.36 -4.58 -1.06
N GLN A 559 -35.47 -4.55 -0.37
CA GLN A 559 -35.79 -5.53 0.67
C GLN A 559 -37.23 -5.97 0.58
N VAL A 560 -37.45 -7.27 0.73
CA VAL A 560 -38.76 -7.90 0.78
C VAL A 560 -38.85 -8.72 2.08
N ASP A 561 -39.82 -8.42 2.90
CA ASP A 561 -40.15 -9.15 4.12
C ASP A 561 -41.48 -9.88 3.95
N THR A 562 -41.54 -11.16 4.32
CA THR A 562 -42.74 -11.98 4.32
C THR A 562 -42.68 -13.04 5.43
N VAL A 563 -43.67 -13.86 5.55
CA VAL A 563 -43.72 -14.97 6.52
C VAL A 563 -43.49 -16.32 5.86
N LEU A 564 -42.85 -17.25 6.58
CA LEU A 564 -42.67 -18.64 6.10
C LEU A 564 -43.96 -19.40 6.04
N LYS A 565 -44.79 -19.27 7.07
CA LYS A 565 -46.12 -19.89 7.14
C LYS A 565 -47.18 -18.83 7.36
N VAL A 566 -48.19 -18.88 6.54
CA VAL A 566 -49.35 -17.99 6.64
C VAL A 566 -50.24 -18.42 7.78
N VAL A 567 -50.63 -17.46 8.64
CA VAL A 567 -51.63 -17.58 9.65
C VAL A 567 -52.84 -16.77 9.19
N ASP A 568 -54.06 -17.32 9.26
CA ASP A 568 -55.31 -16.64 8.87
C ASP A 568 -55.50 -16.23 7.41
N GLY A 569 -54.87 -16.94 6.48
CA GLY A 569 -55.24 -16.89 5.05
C GLY A 569 -54.52 -15.81 4.20
N LEU A 570 -53.94 -14.75 4.78
CA LEU A 570 -53.23 -13.71 4.04
C LEU A 570 -51.71 -13.75 4.33
N ARG A 571 -50.92 -13.65 3.26
CA ARG A 571 -49.47 -13.57 3.40
C ARG A 571 -49.04 -12.10 3.42
N PRO A 572 -48.57 -11.55 4.55
CA PRO A 572 -48.08 -10.19 4.57
C PRO A 572 -46.82 -10.08 3.69
N LEU A 573 -46.74 -9.03 2.89
CA LEU A 573 -45.63 -8.68 2.05
C LEU A 573 -45.25 -7.22 2.31
N LEU A 574 -44.02 -6.98 2.75
CA LEU A 574 -43.48 -5.67 2.97
C LEU A 574 -42.31 -5.46 2.00
N PHE A 575 -42.44 -4.50 1.12
CA PHE A 575 -41.44 -4.16 0.12
C PHE A 575 -40.81 -2.80 0.45
N ARG A 576 -39.50 -2.70 0.40
CA ARG A 576 -38.74 -1.47 0.66
C ARG A 576 -37.70 -1.26 -0.42
N GLU A 577 -37.56 -0.01 -0.86
CA GLU A 577 -36.51 0.46 -1.73
C GLU A 577 -35.89 1.72 -1.12
N THR A 578 -34.54 1.80 -1.12
CA THR A 578 -33.82 2.97 -0.63
C THR A 578 -32.68 3.33 -1.57
N LEU A 579 -32.59 4.59 -1.94
CA LEU A 579 -31.46 5.19 -2.68
C LEU A 579 -30.76 6.19 -1.76
N GLY A 580 -29.45 6.12 -1.62
CA GLY A 580 -28.74 6.99 -0.70
C GLY A 580 -27.23 6.98 -0.83
N ALA A 581 -26.59 7.50 0.22
CA ALA A 581 -25.14 7.54 0.38
C ALA A 581 -24.70 6.68 1.56
N LEU A 582 -23.67 5.89 1.34
CA LEU A 582 -22.97 5.06 2.31
C LEU A 582 -21.66 5.75 2.69
N PHE A 583 -21.43 5.91 3.98
CA PHE A 583 -20.15 6.31 4.57
C PHE A 583 -19.56 5.11 5.30
N GLU A 584 -18.31 4.78 5.03
CA GLU A 584 -17.66 3.59 5.58
C GLU A 584 -16.25 3.89 6.07
N THR A 585 -15.99 3.54 7.33
CA THR A 585 -14.66 3.55 7.96
C THR A 585 -14.34 2.14 8.43
N GLU A 586 -13.19 1.93 9.03
CA GLU A 586 -12.76 0.64 9.57
C GLU A 586 -13.75 0.06 10.60
N HIS A 587 -14.33 0.90 11.44
CA HIS A 587 -15.19 0.48 12.56
C HIS A 587 -16.65 0.90 12.43
N ILE A 588 -16.94 1.91 11.62
CA ILE A 588 -18.27 2.52 11.55
C ILE A 588 -18.75 2.59 10.11
N THR A 589 -19.97 2.15 9.88
CA THR A 589 -20.70 2.30 8.63
C THR A 589 -21.94 3.14 8.86
N GLY A 590 -22.08 4.24 8.16
CA GLY A 590 -23.28 5.08 8.15
C GLY A 590 -23.94 5.07 6.78
N LYS A 591 -25.27 4.96 6.73
CA LYS A 591 -26.07 5.05 5.50
C LYS A 591 -27.22 6.01 5.73
N ALA A 592 -27.49 6.85 4.72
CA ALA A 592 -28.68 7.70 4.73
C ALA A 592 -29.24 7.77 3.32
N GLY A 593 -30.55 7.63 3.16
CA GLY A 593 -31.18 7.62 1.85
C GLY A 593 -32.68 7.95 1.91
N ILE A 594 -33.21 8.26 0.73
CA ILE A 594 -34.65 8.39 0.53
C ILE A 594 -35.18 7.03 0.12
N GLY A 595 -36.22 6.59 0.78
CA GLY A 595 -36.80 5.28 0.54
C GLY A 595 -38.33 5.29 0.52
N PHE A 596 -38.88 4.26 -0.08
CA PHE A 596 -40.29 3.97 0.07
C PHE A 596 -40.52 2.56 0.66
N GLU A 597 -41.61 2.44 1.38
CA GLU A 597 -42.10 1.19 1.95
C GLU A 597 -43.53 0.96 1.50
N LYS A 598 -43.79 -0.22 0.90
CA LYS A 598 -45.14 -0.63 0.49
C LYS A 598 -45.53 -1.87 1.26
N GLN A 599 -46.68 -1.81 1.95
CA GLN A 599 -47.29 -2.95 2.62
C GLN A 599 -48.43 -3.50 1.77
N ALA A 600 -48.36 -4.77 1.44
CA ALA A 600 -49.34 -5.46 0.59
C ALA A 600 -49.92 -6.67 1.35
N HIS A 601 -50.85 -6.44 2.27
CA HIS A 601 -51.49 -7.50 3.05
C HIS A 601 -52.97 -7.28 3.30
N ASP A 602 -53.55 -6.17 2.84
CA ASP A 602 -54.95 -5.81 2.97
C ASP A 602 -55.46 -5.12 1.70
N PRO A 603 -56.77 -5.05 1.43
CA PRO A 603 -57.31 -4.30 0.28
C PRO A 603 -56.92 -2.82 0.26
N GLN A 604 -56.41 -2.26 1.34
CA GLN A 604 -55.77 -0.93 1.38
C GLN A 604 -54.26 -1.07 1.34
N GLU A 605 -53.69 -0.95 0.12
CA GLU A 605 -52.22 -0.86 -0.05
C GLU A 605 -51.71 0.46 0.45
N ASP A 606 -50.85 0.45 1.50
CA ASP A 606 -50.23 1.65 2.02
C ASP A 606 -48.83 1.85 1.47
N LEU A 607 -48.57 3.06 0.99
CA LEU A 607 -47.27 3.49 0.50
C LEU A 607 -46.70 4.60 1.39
N PHE A 608 -45.54 4.33 1.96
CA PHE A 608 -44.82 5.28 2.81
C PHE A 608 -43.56 5.76 2.09
N LEU A 609 -43.42 7.06 1.93
CA LEU A 609 -42.21 7.70 1.42
C LEU A 609 -41.48 8.38 2.56
N GLY A 610 -40.19 8.14 2.74
CA GLY A 610 -39.47 8.63 3.89
C GLY A 610 -37.95 8.60 3.76
N ILE A 611 -37.29 8.79 4.89
CA ILE A 611 -35.84 8.75 5.02
C ILE A 611 -35.46 7.51 5.84
N GLU A 612 -34.55 6.71 5.30
CA GLU A 612 -33.89 5.61 6.00
C GLU A 612 -32.50 6.02 6.45
N THR A 613 -32.19 5.77 7.72
CA THR A 613 -30.85 5.97 8.29
C THR A 613 -30.39 4.70 8.96
N ILE A 614 -29.21 4.21 8.60
CA ILE A 614 -28.59 3.02 9.19
C ILE A 614 -27.22 3.41 9.72
N VAL A 615 -26.93 3.05 10.97
CA VAL A 615 -25.61 3.19 11.58
C VAL A 615 -25.19 1.84 12.12
N ALA A 616 -24.06 1.35 11.68
CA ALA A 616 -23.47 0.11 12.16
C ALA A 616 -22.05 0.38 12.68
N ALA A 617 -21.71 -0.22 13.82
CA ALA A 617 -20.37 -0.18 14.39
C ALA A 617 -19.91 -1.59 14.75
N LYS A 618 -18.63 -1.88 14.50
CA LYS A 618 -18.03 -3.17 14.84
C LYS A 618 -16.69 -2.94 15.50
N TYR A 619 -16.47 -3.60 16.64
CA TYR A 619 -15.23 -3.56 17.40
C TYR A 619 -14.78 -4.96 17.77
N GLU A 620 -13.50 -5.24 17.52
CA GLU A 620 -12.82 -6.45 17.99
C GLU A 620 -11.92 -6.06 19.16
N PHE A 621 -12.37 -6.37 20.39
CA PHE A 621 -11.60 -6.04 21.59
C PHE A 621 -10.44 -7.01 21.82
N LEU A 622 -10.62 -8.26 21.41
CA LEU A 622 -9.66 -9.35 21.48
C LEU A 622 -9.87 -10.23 20.24
N ASP A 623 -8.89 -11.07 19.88
CA ASP A 623 -9.00 -12.00 18.76
C ASP A 623 -10.24 -12.90 18.78
N ASN A 624 -10.81 -13.07 19.96
CA ASN A 624 -11.98 -13.93 20.21
C ASN A 624 -13.21 -13.18 20.72
N LEU A 625 -13.16 -11.86 20.91
CA LEU A 625 -14.27 -11.07 21.45
C LEU A 625 -14.64 -9.92 20.51
N LYS A 626 -15.84 -10.00 19.93
CA LYS A 626 -16.39 -9.00 19.00
C LYS A 626 -17.63 -8.36 19.56
N TYR A 627 -17.74 -7.06 19.37
CA TYR A 627 -18.97 -6.30 19.63
C TYR A 627 -19.49 -5.72 18.32
N SER A 628 -20.80 -5.77 18.10
CA SER A 628 -21.46 -5.06 17.02
C SER A 628 -22.68 -4.30 17.51
N PHE A 629 -22.90 -3.15 16.91
CA PHE A 629 -24.05 -2.29 17.11
C PHE A 629 -24.65 -1.97 15.74
N ASP A 630 -25.95 -2.13 15.59
CA ASP A 630 -26.70 -1.78 14.38
C ASP A 630 -27.95 -0.98 14.79
N LEU A 631 -28.15 0.17 14.17
CA LEU A 631 -29.33 1.03 14.27
C LEU A 631 -29.91 1.22 12.88
N ASP A 632 -31.16 0.85 12.66
CA ASP A 632 -31.93 1.10 11.42
C ASP A 632 -33.18 1.92 11.79
N THR A 633 -33.32 3.10 11.18
CA THR A 633 -34.46 3.96 11.39
C THR A 633 -35.05 4.38 10.06
N PHE A 634 -36.37 4.18 9.89
CA PHE A 634 -37.13 4.72 8.78
C PHE A 634 -38.19 5.69 9.32
N TYR A 635 -38.14 6.92 8.79
CA TYR A 635 -39.08 7.98 9.13
C TYR A 635 -39.82 8.43 7.86
N SER A 636 -41.12 8.20 7.82
CA SER A 636 -42.00 8.66 6.74
C SER A 636 -42.77 9.91 7.16
N ASN A 637 -42.76 10.93 6.30
CA ASN A 637 -43.42 12.21 6.53
C ASN A 637 -44.07 12.80 5.26
N PHE A 638 -44.11 12.06 4.13
CA PHE A 638 -44.58 12.59 2.85
C PHE A 638 -45.99 12.11 2.45
N SER A 639 -46.45 10.97 2.97
CA SER A 639 -47.77 10.41 2.67
C SER A 639 -48.55 10.05 3.92
N LYS A 640 -48.07 9.09 4.67
CA LYS A 640 -48.50 8.73 6.01
C LYS A 640 -47.33 8.88 6.98
N HIS A 641 -47.61 9.29 8.19
CA HIS A 641 -46.56 9.55 9.17
C HIS A 641 -46.28 8.31 9.99
N GLN A 642 -45.08 7.74 9.85
CA GLN A 642 -44.63 6.64 10.71
C GLN A 642 -43.15 6.75 11.05
N ILE A 643 -42.80 6.26 12.21
CA ILE A 643 -41.42 6.01 12.60
C ILE A 643 -41.22 4.55 12.95
N ARG A 644 -40.20 3.95 12.41
CA ARG A 644 -39.74 2.61 12.75
C ARG A 644 -38.27 2.67 13.08
N THR A 645 -37.90 2.08 14.22
CA THR A 645 -36.51 2.00 14.66
C THR A 645 -36.20 0.57 15.12
N GLU A 646 -35.13 0.02 14.63
CA GLU A 646 -34.59 -1.27 15.06
C GLU A 646 -33.16 -1.09 15.56
N ILE A 647 -32.88 -1.54 16.78
CA ILE A 647 -31.55 -1.51 17.39
C ILE A 647 -31.12 -2.95 17.66
N THR A 648 -29.94 -3.31 17.23
CA THR A 648 -29.33 -4.60 17.59
C THR A 648 -27.95 -4.36 18.19
N ASN A 649 -27.75 -4.88 19.41
CA ASN A 649 -26.45 -4.97 20.05
C ASN A 649 -26.06 -6.44 20.13
N SER A 650 -24.84 -6.78 19.76
CA SER A 650 -24.35 -8.15 19.83
C SER A 650 -22.94 -8.19 20.42
N LEU A 651 -22.75 -9.10 21.36
CA LEU A 651 -21.46 -9.47 21.90
C LEU A 651 -21.21 -10.94 21.57
N SER A 652 -20.16 -11.25 20.83
CA SER A 652 -19.83 -12.59 20.37
C SER A 652 -18.47 -13.01 20.88
N PHE A 653 -18.42 -14.20 21.47
CA PHE A 653 -17.19 -14.84 21.93
C PHE A 653 -16.88 -16.05 21.06
N LYS A 654 -15.79 -15.99 20.33
CA LYS A 654 -15.36 -17.05 19.41
C LYS A 654 -14.76 -18.22 20.19
N LEU A 655 -15.36 -19.41 20.02
CA LEU A 655 -14.91 -20.64 20.66
C LEU A 655 -13.84 -21.35 19.82
N ASN A 656 -14.00 -21.33 18.50
CA ASN A 656 -13.05 -21.87 17.51
C ASN A 656 -13.28 -21.21 16.12
N SER A 657 -12.67 -21.73 15.08
CA SER A 657 -12.74 -21.15 13.72
C SER A 657 -14.15 -21.14 13.10
N PHE A 658 -15.08 -21.96 13.59
CA PHE A 658 -16.43 -22.11 13.03
C PHE A 658 -17.55 -21.96 14.06
N MET A 659 -17.25 -21.77 15.35
CA MET A 659 -18.26 -21.64 16.42
C MET A 659 -18.04 -20.41 17.26
N ALA A 660 -19.11 -19.72 17.59
CA ALA A 660 -19.12 -18.61 18.56
C ALA A 660 -20.35 -18.70 19.48
N PHE A 661 -20.18 -18.26 20.71
CA PHE A 661 -21.28 -17.99 21.61
C PHE A 661 -21.61 -16.49 21.54
N SER A 662 -22.89 -16.15 21.35
CA SER A 662 -23.30 -14.75 21.21
C SER A 662 -24.48 -14.40 22.13
N THR A 663 -24.45 -13.18 22.62
CA THR A 663 -25.58 -12.52 23.24
C THR A 663 -26.03 -11.37 22.38
N LYS A 664 -27.29 -11.35 21.97
CA LYS A 664 -27.87 -10.27 21.16
C LYS A 664 -29.01 -9.62 21.92
N TYR A 665 -29.02 -8.30 21.98
CA TYR A 665 -30.17 -7.52 22.43
C TYR A 665 -30.76 -6.82 21.20
N LYS A 666 -32.01 -7.14 20.87
CA LYS A 666 -32.78 -6.51 19.80
C LYS A 666 -33.87 -5.66 20.40
N TRP A 667 -33.98 -4.43 19.96
CA TRP A 667 -35.08 -3.54 20.32
C TRP A 667 -35.74 -3.01 19.07
N PHE A 668 -37.04 -3.10 18.99
CA PHE A 668 -37.86 -2.65 17.90
C PHE A 668 -38.91 -1.67 18.41
N TYR A 669 -39.05 -0.55 17.72
CA TYR A 669 -40.05 0.45 17.96
C TYR A 669 -40.74 0.82 16.64
N PHE A 670 -42.07 0.82 16.66
CA PHE A 670 -42.90 1.29 15.59
C PHE A 670 -43.96 2.23 16.18
N ASN A 671 -44.21 3.37 15.54
CA ASN A 671 -45.23 4.32 15.88
C ASN A 671 -45.88 4.85 14.61
N SER A 672 -47.18 4.65 14.44
CA SER A 672 -48.01 5.35 13.48
C SER A 672 -48.33 6.72 14.06
N LEU A 673 -47.72 7.75 13.56
CA LEU A 673 -47.89 9.13 14.08
C LEU A 673 -49.24 9.72 13.75
N ASP A 674 -49.94 9.18 12.73
CA ASP A 674 -51.28 9.62 12.33
C ASP A 674 -52.36 9.14 13.33
N TYR A 675 -52.11 8.00 13.98
CA TYR A 675 -53.07 7.36 14.88
C TYR A 675 -52.56 7.29 16.34
N ASP A 676 -51.32 7.76 16.63
CA ASP A 676 -50.59 7.63 17.89
C ASP A 676 -50.53 6.17 18.42
N GLU A 677 -50.52 5.22 17.52
CA GLU A 677 -50.45 3.78 17.80
C GLU A 677 -49.00 3.33 17.91
N LYS A 678 -48.68 2.64 19.02
CA LYS A 678 -47.32 2.25 19.36
C LYS A 678 -47.18 0.77 19.55
N TYR A 679 -46.12 0.23 18.89
CA TYR A 679 -45.67 -1.15 19.10
C TYR A 679 -44.20 -1.13 19.56
N LYS A 680 -43.90 -1.90 20.60
CA LYS A 680 -42.54 -2.08 21.14
C LYS A 680 -42.28 -3.55 21.38
N ASP A 681 -41.10 -4.00 20.95
CA ASP A 681 -40.59 -5.34 21.21
C ASP A 681 -39.15 -5.25 21.67
N SER A 682 -38.80 -5.95 22.72
CA SER A 682 -37.43 -6.09 23.18
C SER A 682 -37.07 -7.55 23.38
N GLN A 683 -36.01 -8.00 22.75
CA GLN A 683 -35.61 -9.38 22.74
C GLN A 683 -34.18 -9.54 23.25
N ILE A 684 -33.93 -10.55 24.07
CA ILE A 684 -32.61 -11.01 24.46
C ILE A 684 -32.45 -12.41 23.91
N LEU A 685 -31.45 -12.58 23.00
CA LEU A 685 -31.12 -13.85 22.39
C LEU A 685 -29.77 -14.33 22.90
N LEU A 686 -29.73 -15.55 23.37
CA LEU A 686 -28.50 -16.26 23.70
C LEU A 686 -28.32 -17.35 22.62
N SER A 687 -27.24 -17.31 21.84
CA SER A 687 -27.08 -18.19 20.71
C SER A 687 -25.73 -18.89 20.69
N LEU A 688 -25.76 -20.08 20.11
CA LEU A 688 -24.56 -20.75 19.60
C LEU A 688 -24.59 -20.61 18.08
N ASP A 689 -23.62 -19.86 17.57
CA ASP A 689 -23.54 -19.51 16.16
C ASP A 689 -22.53 -20.42 15.43
N LEU A 690 -22.92 -20.98 14.29
CA LEU A 690 -22.01 -21.58 13.34
C LEU A 690 -21.74 -20.57 12.23
N VAL A 691 -20.48 -20.19 12.08
CA VAL A 691 -20.03 -19.17 11.10
C VAL A 691 -19.02 -19.80 10.18
N THR A 692 -19.29 -19.75 8.88
CA THR A 692 -18.36 -20.25 7.86
C THR A 692 -18.24 -19.24 6.73
N ASP A 693 -17.00 -18.93 6.37
CA ASP A 693 -16.68 -18.06 5.24
C ASP A 693 -16.22 -18.90 4.05
N PHE A 694 -16.97 -18.90 2.97
CA PHE A 694 -16.57 -19.52 1.71
C PHE A 694 -16.17 -18.43 0.72
N LYS A 695 -14.87 -18.36 0.38
CA LYS A 695 -14.38 -17.48 -0.68
C LYS A 695 -14.18 -18.29 -1.96
N ARG A 696 -14.83 -17.89 -3.06
CA ARG A 696 -14.60 -18.45 -4.38
C ARG A 696 -14.20 -17.32 -5.33
N PHE A 697 -13.13 -17.56 -6.07
CA PHE A 697 -12.54 -16.59 -7.01
C PHE A 697 -13.11 -16.77 -8.42
#